data_e25d6fdac7c5d2ff6d0c9951f813507c
#
_entry.id   e25d6fdac7c5d2ff6d0c9951f813507c
#
_cell.length_a   1.000
_cell.length_b   1.000
_cell.length_c   1.000
_cell.angle_alpha   90.00
_cell.angle_beta   90.00
_cell.angle_gamma   90.00
#
_symmetry.space_group_name_H-M   'P 1'
#
loop_
_entity.id
_entity.type
_entity.pdbx_description
1 polymer ?
#
loop_
_entity_poly.entity_id
_entity_poly.type
_entity_poly.pdbx_seq_one_letter_code
_entity_poly.pdbx_strand_id
1 'polypeptide(L)'
;MTANPLLADWTTPFELPPFDEIEPAHFEEAFDSSMKEARRESDAVADQEAAPTFENTIAALEKSGKQLTKVARTFFNLTGADTNEAIQKIERDIAPKLAKHSSDMLLNAKLFARISTLWNERDTLGLDEEEAKVLERYYKMFQRAGAGLDEAGKTRMAELSQRLATLGTNFSQNVLKDESTYQLVLESDEDRAGLPDFLLTAAAEAAKERDLDGKHVITLSRSSIEPFLQFSTNRGLREEAFKAWSARGENGGDTDNREIIKETLILRSEKAKMLGYADFASFKLDDTMAKSPENVRELLTKVWEPAVSQARDEEAKLADMAQDEGNNHAIEAWDWRFYSERVRKEEHDLDEAELKPYLQLDNIIQAAFDTAHRLFGLSFKELEDLPVYHPDVRAFEVMDRQGNHVGLFLGDYFARPSKRSGAWMSAFRSQHKTEGVVAPIIVNVMNFSKGAPGEATLLTFDDARTLFHEFGHALHGLLSNVTYPMISGTSVARDFVERPSQLYEHWLSEPEVLSKFAVHYKSGEPMPKALLEKLLAAANFNQGFATVEYTASALIDLELHLLDDPTDIDVAEFEKRELNKIGMPNAITMRHRIPHFQHVFSGDGYSAGYYSYMWSEVMDADAFDAFKEAGDVFDPETAEKLLTFIYAAGGRPDPEETYVAFRGRAPKIDALLEKRGFAA
;
A
#
# COMPACT_ATOMS: atom_id res chain seq x y z
N MET A 1 15.42 6.02 37.11
CA MET A 1 15.02 5.57 35.78
C MET A 1 14.63 6.83 35.01
N THR A 2 15.18 7.07 33.88
CA THR A 2 14.71 8.12 32.95
C THR A 2 13.26 7.83 32.61
N ALA A 3 12.41 8.86 32.55
CA ALA A 3 11.00 8.69 32.19
C ALA A 3 10.92 8.08 30.76
N ASN A 4 9.97 7.17 30.57
CA ASN A 4 9.78 6.54 29.25
C ASN A 4 9.36 7.60 28.20
N PRO A 5 10.17 7.84 27.13
CA PRO A 5 9.91 8.90 26.18
C PRO A 5 8.59 8.73 25.42
N LEU A 6 8.11 7.48 25.27
CA LEU A 6 6.83 7.22 24.63
C LEU A 6 5.61 7.64 25.47
N LEU A 7 5.77 7.78 26.78
CA LEU A 7 4.71 8.19 27.73
C LEU A 7 4.76 9.68 28.07
N ALA A 8 5.83 10.37 27.71
CA ALA A 8 5.99 11.80 27.92
C ALA A 8 5.32 12.63 26.83
N ASP A 9 5.04 13.91 27.09
CA ASP A 9 4.70 14.86 26.04
C ASP A 9 5.96 15.14 25.21
N TRP A 10 5.81 15.09 23.89
CA TRP A 10 6.94 15.35 22.99
C TRP A 10 7.15 16.84 22.79
N THR A 11 8.38 17.28 23.02
CA THR A 11 8.82 18.67 22.84
C THR A 11 9.72 18.85 21.61
N THR A 12 9.91 17.80 20.85
CA THR A 12 10.58 17.80 19.55
C THR A 12 9.85 18.72 18.56
N PRO A 13 10.54 19.28 17.56
CA PRO A 13 9.89 20.07 16.53
C PRO A 13 8.72 19.27 15.91
N PHE A 14 7.59 19.92 15.68
CA PHE A 14 6.33 19.34 15.16
C PHE A 14 5.73 18.23 16.04
N GLU A 15 6.23 18.03 17.28
CA GLU A 15 5.88 16.87 18.13
C GLU A 15 6.14 15.53 17.41
N LEU A 16 7.23 15.45 16.62
CA LEU A 16 7.71 14.21 16.01
C LEU A 16 8.16 13.25 17.13
N PRO A 17 7.95 11.92 17.00
CA PRO A 17 8.51 10.99 17.99
C PRO A 17 10.01 11.24 18.21
N PRO A 18 10.51 11.29 19.45
CA PRO A 18 11.93 11.49 19.75
C PRO A 18 12.71 10.20 19.48
N PHE A 19 12.89 9.87 18.19
CA PHE A 19 13.48 8.60 17.76
C PHE A 19 14.90 8.36 18.28
N ASP A 20 15.64 9.41 18.58
CA ASP A 20 16.98 9.37 19.21
C ASP A 20 16.95 8.96 20.69
N GLU A 21 15.78 9.04 21.35
CA GLU A 21 15.59 8.65 22.75
C GLU A 21 14.81 7.33 22.90
N ILE A 22 14.15 6.85 21.80
CA ILE A 22 13.30 5.66 21.82
C ILE A 22 14.15 4.40 21.63
N GLU A 23 14.06 3.49 22.60
CA GLU A 23 14.66 2.15 22.52
C GLU A 23 13.56 1.07 22.48
N PRO A 24 13.81 -0.13 21.90
CA PRO A 24 12.83 -1.21 21.90
C PRO A 24 12.24 -1.54 23.26
N ALA A 25 13.05 -1.51 24.32
CA ALA A 25 12.61 -1.80 25.68
C ALA A 25 11.53 -0.85 26.22
N HIS A 26 11.39 0.34 25.65
CA HIS A 26 10.38 1.32 26.08
C HIS A 26 8.95 0.91 25.66
N PHE A 27 8.80 0.11 24.58
CA PHE A 27 7.47 -0.19 24.02
C PHE A 27 6.60 -1.08 24.91
N GLU A 28 7.15 -2.10 25.58
CA GLU A 28 6.34 -2.99 26.42
C GLU A 28 5.63 -2.23 27.54
N GLU A 29 6.36 -1.40 28.29
CA GLU A 29 5.80 -0.54 29.33
C GLU A 29 4.81 0.48 28.79
N ALA A 30 5.16 1.10 27.64
CA ALA A 30 4.33 2.12 27.01
C ALA A 30 2.99 1.53 26.55
N PHE A 31 2.97 0.34 25.94
CA PHE A 31 1.74 -0.34 25.58
C PHE A 31 0.90 -0.73 26.79
N ASP A 32 1.50 -1.35 27.79
CA ASP A 32 0.78 -1.78 29.00
C ASP A 32 0.14 -0.59 29.74
N SER A 33 0.83 0.54 29.81
CA SER A 33 0.33 1.77 30.45
C SER A 33 -0.78 2.41 29.62
N SER A 34 -0.55 2.60 28.31
CA SER A 34 -1.49 3.31 27.43
C SER A 34 -2.77 2.49 27.14
N MET A 35 -2.69 1.15 27.11
CA MET A 35 -3.89 0.31 27.04
C MET A 35 -4.75 0.43 28.31
N LYS A 36 -4.14 0.49 29.49
CA LYS A 36 -4.88 0.70 30.75
C LYS A 36 -5.56 2.06 30.78
N GLU A 37 -4.88 3.10 30.32
CA GLU A 37 -5.46 4.43 30.21
C GLU A 37 -6.62 4.49 29.23
N ALA A 38 -6.43 4.00 27.99
CA ALA A 38 -7.47 3.96 26.96
C ALA A 38 -8.69 3.17 27.42
N ARG A 39 -8.49 2.07 28.17
CA ARG A 39 -9.60 1.31 28.75
C ARG A 39 -10.35 2.14 29.79
N ARG A 40 -9.64 2.80 30.72
CA ARG A 40 -10.26 3.66 31.71
C ARG A 40 -11.11 4.77 31.08
N GLU A 41 -10.62 5.36 29.97
CA GLU A 41 -11.34 6.40 29.23
C GLU A 41 -12.59 5.86 28.58
N SER A 42 -12.53 4.73 27.90
CA SER A 42 -13.69 4.09 27.26
C SER A 42 -14.72 3.58 28.29
N ASP A 43 -14.26 3.02 29.42
CA ASP A 43 -15.13 2.61 30.53
C ASP A 43 -15.84 3.83 31.15
N ALA A 44 -15.18 4.97 31.25
CA ALA A 44 -15.80 6.21 31.73
C ALA A 44 -16.93 6.70 30.81
N VAL A 45 -16.81 6.49 29.49
CA VAL A 45 -17.91 6.75 28.55
C VAL A 45 -19.03 5.73 28.73
N ALA A 46 -18.69 4.44 28.89
CA ALA A 46 -19.65 3.36 29.04
C ALA A 46 -20.52 3.50 30.32
N ASP A 47 -19.91 3.91 31.41
CA ASP A 47 -20.51 3.93 32.76
C ASP A 47 -21.25 5.26 33.11
N GLN A 48 -21.36 6.19 32.14
CA GLN A 48 -22.10 7.44 32.37
C GLN A 48 -23.57 7.18 32.64
N GLU A 49 -24.12 7.78 33.72
CA GLU A 49 -25.54 7.75 34.05
C GLU A 49 -26.38 8.67 33.14
N ALA A 50 -25.76 9.71 32.57
CA ALA A 50 -26.43 10.62 31.66
C ALA A 50 -26.88 9.92 30.37
N ALA A 51 -28.04 10.33 29.85
CA ALA A 51 -28.52 9.85 28.56
C ALA A 51 -27.44 10.09 27.47
N PRO A 52 -27.29 9.15 26.50
CA PRO A 52 -26.30 9.29 25.45
C PRO A 52 -26.61 10.51 24.57
N THR A 53 -25.59 11.30 24.29
CA THR A 53 -25.58 12.34 23.30
C THR A 53 -24.39 12.13 22.38
N PHE A 54 -24.35 12.76 21.21
CA PHE A 54 -23.19 12.68 20.32
C PHE A 54 -21.92 13.10 21.07
N GLU A 55 -21.96 14.23 21.78
CA GLU A 55 -20.80 14.78 22.50
C GLU A 55 -20.31 13.87 23.64
N ASN A 56 -21.21 13.35 24.48
CA ASN A 56 -20.80 12.55 25.65
C ASN A 56 -20.52 11.07 25.32
N THR A 57 -20.72 10.65 24.07
CA THR A 57 -20.51 9.26 23.64
C THR A 57 -19.53 9.22 22.47
N ILE A 58 -19.90 9.71 21.30
CA ILE A 58 -19.09 9.60 20.08
C ILE A 58 -17.87 10.53 20.13
N ALA A 59 -18.09 11.83 20.35
CA ALA A 59 -17.00 12.79 20.47
C ALA A 59 -16.07 12.49 21.65
N ALA A 60 -16.60 11.92 22.75
CA ALA A 60 -15.80 11.45 23.87
C ALA A 60 -14.91 10.25 23.50
N LEU A 61 -15.42 9.30 22.71
CA LEU A 61 -14.62 8.17 22.19
C LEU A 61 -13.54 8.65 21.21
N GLU A 62 -13.84 9.61 20.34
CA GLU A 62 -12.84 10.23 19.42
C GLU A 62 -11.69 10.93 20.17
N LYS A 63 -11.94 11.40 21.38
CA LYS A 63 -10.94 12.01 22.25
C LYS A 63 -10.18 10.99 23.11
N SER A 64 -10.65 9.75 23.20
CA SER A 64 -10.05 8.69 24.02
C SER A 64 -8.91 7.95 23.29
N GLY A 65 -8.05 7.28 24.06
CA GLY A 65 -7.00 6.40 23.52
C GLY A 65 -5.86 7.12 22.79
N LYS A 66 -5.70 8.43 22.94
CA LYS A 66 -4.66 9.20 22.25
C LYS A 66 -3.25 8.69 22.54
N GLN A 67 -2.96 8.38 23.81
CA GLN A 67 -1.65 7.88 24.19
C GLN A 67 -1.38 6.51 23.58
N LEU A 68 -2.37 5.62 23.55
CA LEU A 68 -2.25 4.32 22.90
C LEU A 68 -2.04 4.46 21.37
N THR A 69 -2.78 5.36 20.74
CA THR A 69 -2.64 5.66 19.30
C THR A 69 -1.22 6.16 18.98
N LYS A 70 -0.67 7.06 19.79
CA LYS A 70 0.68 7.61 19.68
C LYS A 70 1.74 6.49 19.76
N VAL A 71 1.66 5.63 20.77
CA VAL A 71 2.58 4.49 20.96
C VAL A 71 2.45 3.49 19.80
N ALA A 72 1.23 3.10 19.47
CA ALA A 72 0.95 2.11 18.43
C ALA A 72 1.44 2.59 17.05
N ARG A 73 1.14 3.82 16.65
CA ARG A 73 1.60 4.37 15.37
C ARG A 73 3.12 4.43 15.29
N THR A 74 3.79 4.85 16.35
CA THR A 74 5.26 4.86 16.39
C THR A 74 5.80 3.43 16.23
N PHE A 75 5.27 2.49 16.97
CA PHE A 75 5.72 1.10 16.96
C PHE A 75 5.51 0.43 15.60
N PHE A 76 4.28 0.46 15.08
CA PHE A 76 3.94 -0.25 13.84
C PHE A 76 4.54 0.40 12.59
N ASN A 77 4.89 1.68 12.61
CA ASN A 77 5.74 2.25 11.57
C ASN A 77 7.15 1.64 11.60
N LEU A 78 7.73 1.47 12.78
CA LEU A 78 9.07 0.85 12.93
C LEU A 78 9.06 -0.64 12.57
N THR A 79 8.02 -1.40 12.90
CA THR A 79 7.94 -2.84 12.54
C THR A 79 8.02 -3.05 11.02
N GLY A 80 7.48 -2.14 10.23
CA GLY A 80 7.53 -2.20 8.77
C GLY A 80 8.78 -1.57 8.16
N ALA A 81 9.22 -0.44 8.71
CA ALA A 81 10.22 0.40 8.06
C ALA A 81 11.65 0.22 8.60
N ASP A 82 11.81 -0.12 9.88
CA ASP A 82 13.14 -0.29 10.49
C ASP A 82 13.08 -1.27 11.67
N THR A 83 12.82 -2.54 11.37
CA THR A 83 12.64 -3.59 12.37
C THR A 83 13.96 -4.24 12.77
N ASN A 84 13.93 -4.94 13.92
CA ASN A 84 15.01 -5.80 14.41
C ASN A 84 14.41 -6.93 15.27
N GLU A 85 15.25 -7.89 15.70
CA GLU A 85 14.79 -9.03 16.50
C GLU A 85 14.02 -8.64 17.77
N ALA A 86 14.43 -7.55 18.44
CA ALA A 86 13.76 -7.05 19.64
C ALA A 86 12.37 -6.47 19.32
N ILE A 87 12.27 -5.66 18.27
CA ILE A 87 10.99 -5.11 17.78
C ILE A 87 10.06 -6.25 17.33
N GLN A 88 10.57 -7.22 16.56
CA GLN A 88 9.78 -8.36 16.09
C GLN A 88 9.25 -9.23 17.25
N LYS A 89 10.07 -9.42 18.29
CA LYS A 89 9.62 -10.13 19.50
C LYS A 89 8.49 -9.38 20.19
N ILE A 90 8.65 -8.07 20.39
CA ILE A 90 7.63 -7.24 21.00
C ILE A 90 6.35 -7.25 20.16
N GLU A 91 6.47 -7.21 18.82
CA GLU A 91 5.32 -7.28 17.91
C GLU A 91 4.51 -8.58 18.11
N ARG A 92 5.18 -9.73 18.17
CA ARG A 92 4.52 -11.02 18.46
C ARG A 92 3.81 -11.03 19.82
N ASP A 93 4.41 -10.40 20.83
CA ASP A 93 3.87 -10.38 22.18
C ASP A 93 2.71 -9.39 22.33
N ILE A 94 2.76 -8.24 21.61
CA ILE A 94 1.79 -7.16 21.75
C ILE A 94 0.58 -7.28 20.83
N ALA A 95 0.72 -7.87 19.64
CA ALA A 95 -0.38 -7.98 18.66
C ALA A 95 -1.63 -8.67 19.24
N PRO A 96 -1.55 -9.83 19.91
CA PRO A 96 -2.71 -10.45 20.54
C PRO A 96 -3.25 -9.65 21.73
N LYS A 97 -2.40 -8.92 22.48
CA LYS A 97 -2.84 -8.05 23.58
C LYS A 97 -3.64 -6.85 23.08
N LEU A 98 -3.19 -6.22 21.98
CA LEU A 98 -3.93 -5.14 21.33
C LEU A 98 -5.25 -5.63 20.72
N ALA A 99 -5.26 -6.80 20.09
CA ALA A 99 -6.48 -7.42 19.59
C ALA A 99 -7.49 -7.69 20.71
N LYS A 100 -6.99 -8.17 21.87
CA LYS A 100 -7.82 -8.34 23.07
C LYS A 100 -8.35 -7.01 23.57
N HIS A 101 -7.50 -5.99 23.69
CA HIS A 101 -7.88 -4.64 24.14
C HIS A 101 -8.99 -4.07 23.23
N SER A 102 -8.82 -4.16 21.92
CA SER A 102 -9.83 -3.73 20.94
C SER A 102 -11.13 -4.52 21.07
N SER A 103 -11.07 -5.84 21.25
CA SER A 103 -12.24 -6.67 21.47
C SER A 103 -12.96 -6.31 22.77
N ASP A 104 -12.23 -6.10 23.88
CA ASP A 104 -12.83 -5.70 25.16
C ASP A 104 -13.61 -4.38 25.05
N MET A 105 -13.16 -3.43 24.21
CA MET A 105 -13.86 -2.18 23.92
C MET A 105 -15.06 -2.39 22.98
N LEU A 106 -14.83 -3.01 21.83
CA LEU A 106 -15.84 -3.15 20.78
C LEU A 106 -16.99 -4.10 21.13
N LEU A 107 -16.75 -5.04 22.05
CA LEU A 107 -17.76 -5.98 22.57
C LEU A 107 -18.42 -5.49 23.88
N ASN A 108 -18.07 -4.29 24.36
CA ASN A 108 -18.65 -3.71 25.56
C ASN A 108 -20.13 -3.38 25.34
N ALA A 109 -21.00 -4.13 26.03
CA ALA A 109 -22.45 -4.02 25.87
C ALA A 109 -23.01 -2.63 26.24
N LYS A 110 -22.39 -1.94 27.22
CA LYS A 110 -22.84 -0.60 27.64
C LYS A 110 -22.49 0.45 26.57
N LEU A 111 -21.28 0.40 26.01
CA LEU A 111 -20.88 1.27 24.89
C LEU A 111 -21.80 1.04 23.68
N PHE A 112 -22.01 -0.23 23.31
CA PHE A 112 -22.86 -0.55 22.17
C PHE A 112 -24.32 -0.11 22.38
N ALA A 113 -24.83 -0.22 23.60
CA ALA A 113 -26.18 0.28 23.92
C ALA A 113 -26.28 1.80 23.74
N ARG A 114 -25.28 2.58 24.19
CA ARG A 114 -25.23 4.04 24.00
C ARG A 114 -25.16 4.42 22.54
N ILE A 115 -24.27 3.79 21.76
CA ILE A 115 -24.11 4.01 20.32
C ILE A 115 -25.38 3.63 19.56
N SER A 116 -26.00 2.49 19.90
CA SER A 116 -27.24 2.02 19.28
C SER A 116 -28.42 2.96 19.54
N THR A 117 -28.50 3.55 20.73
CA THR A 117 -29.51 4.57 21.04
C THR A 117 -29.36 5.77 20.11
N LEU A 118 -28.15 6.32 19.98
CA LEU A 118 -27.88 7.44 19.08
C LEU A 118 -28.16 7.08 17.60
N TRP A 119 -27.76 5.88 17.19
CA TRP A 119 -28.02 5.41 15.83
C TRP A 119 -29.52 5.31 15.50
N ASN A 120 -30.31 4.80 16.43
CA ASN A 120 -31.77 4.69 16.25
C ASN A 120 -32.45 6.06 16.23
N GLU A 121 -31.92 7.06 16.90
CA GLU A 121 -32.45 8.41 17.00
C GLU A 121 -31.79 9.40 16.02
N ARG A 122 -30.82 8.96 15.18
CA ARG A 122 -29.95 9.79 14.36
C ARG A 122 -30.67 10.87 13.54
N ASP A 123 -31.84 10.57 13.01
CA ASP A 123 -32.62 11.48 12.16
C ASP A 123 -33.21 12.67 12.96
N THR A 124 -33.21 12.60 14.29
CA THR A 124 -33.77 13.60 15.21
C THR A 124 -32.70 14.34 16.02
N LEU A 125 -31.42 13.90 15.94
CA LEU A 125 -30.35 14.50 16.75
C LEU A 125 -29.83 15.84 16.20
N GLY A 126 -30.15 16.17 14.94
CA GLY A 126 -29.65 17.41 14.30
C GLY A 126 -28.14 17.40 14.04
N LEU A 127 -27.57 16.21 13.80
CA LEU A 127 -26.15 16.02 13.50
C LEU A 127 -25.77 16.70 12.18
N ASP A 128 -24.56 17.23 12.11
CA ASP A 128 -23.98 17.62 10.84
C ASP A 128 -23.51 16.40 10.03
N GLU A 129 -23.00 16.63 8.81
CA GLU A 129 -22.57 15.57 7.89
C GLU A 129 -21.41 14.73 8.48
N GLU A 130 -20.42 15.37 9.13
CA GLU A 130 -19.31 14.67 9.76
C GLU A 130 -19.77 13.85 10.98
N GLU A 131 -20.57 14.44 11.83
CA GLU A 131 -21.13 13.78 13.03
C GLU A 131 -21.98 12.57 12.66
N ALA A 132 -22.86 12.71 11.65
CA ALA A 132 -23.69 11.61 11.15
C ALA A 132 -22.81 10.46 10.61
N LYS A 133 -21.77 10.78 9.87
CA LYS A 133 -20.84 9.78 9.31
C LYS A 133 -20.01 9.09 10.38
N VAL A 134 -19.52 9.83 11.36
CA VAL A 134 -18.74 9.25 12.47
C VAL A 134 -19.63 8.34 13.32
N LEU A 135 -20.87 8.74 13.61
CA LEU A 135 -21.84 7.87 14.29
C LEU A 135 -22.12 6.59 13.50
N GLU A 136 -22.34 6.68 12.19
CA GLU A 136 -22.51 5.51 11.31
C GLU A 136 -21.32 4.57 11.42
N ARG A 137 -20.09 5.10 11.33
CA ARG A 137 -18.87 4.30 11.42
C ARG A 137 -18.71 3.61 12.77
N TYR A 138 -18.96 4.30 13.87
CA TYR A 138 -18.94 3.67 15.20
C TYR A 138 -19.97 2.57 15.31
N TYR A 139 -21.20 2.80 14.88
CA TYR A 139 -22.25 1.77 14.93
C TYR A 139 -21.86 0.53 14.12
N LYS A 140 -21.43 0.71 12.86
CA LYS A 140 -20.96 -0.39 12.00
C LYS A 140 -19.74 -1.11 12.58
N MET A 141 -18.78 -0.39 13.11
CA MET A 141 -17.56 -0.96 13.71
C MET A 141 -17.88 -1.88 14.87
N PHE A 142 -18.77 -1.48 15.79
CA PHE A 142 -19.21 -2.31 16.89
C PHE A 142 -20.05 -3.50 16.40
N GLN A 143 -20.98 -3.29 15.48
CA GLN A 143 -21.79 -4.34 14.90
C GLN A 143 -20.94 -5.41 14.21
N ARG A 144 -19.99 -5.00 13.39
CA ARG A 144 -19.08 -5.89 12.65
C ARG A 144 -18.03 -6.57 13.53
N ALA A 145 -17.77 -6.03 14.70
CA ALA A 145 -16.96 -6.68 15.73
C ALA A 145 -17.74 -7.75 16.51
N GLY A 146 -19.08 -7.82 16.38
CA GLY A 146 -19.92 -8.80 17.05
C GLY A 146 -20.56 -8.30 18.35
N ALA A 147 -20.68 -6.99 18.56
CA ALA A 147 -21.28 -6.42 19.78
C ALA A 147 -22.75 -6.87 20.01
N GLY A 148 -23.46 -7.25 18.94
CA GLY A 148 -24.83 -7.76 19.00
C GLY A 148 -24.95 -9.26 19.32
N LEU A 149 -23.84 -9.99 19.40
CA LEU A 149 -23.83 -11.42 19.73
C LEU A 149 -24.14 -11.66 21.21
N ASP A 150 -24.53 -12.89 21.54
CA ASP A 150 -24.61 -13.35 22.93
C ASP A 150 -23.21 -13.45 23.57
N GLU A 151 -23.14 -13.69 24.87
CA GLU A 151 -21.86 -13.71 25.60
C GLU A 151 -20.90 -14.82 25.13
N ALA A 152 -21.42 -15.97 24.69
CA ALA A 152 -20.61 -17.05 24.12
C ALA A 152 -20.02 -16.63 22.75
N GLY A 153 -20.84 -16.01 21.91
CA GLY A 153 -20.41 -15.45 20.62
C GLY A 153 -19.39 -14.35 20.78
N LYS A 154 -19.58 -13.43 21.73
CA LYS A 154 -18.58 -12.37 22.02
C LYS A 154 -17.25 -12.95 22.48
N THR A 155 -17.27 -13.93 23.38
CA THR A 155 -16.06 -14.62 23.83
C THR A 155 -15.32 -15.25 22.64
N ARG A 156 -16.05 -15.98 21.81
CA ARG A 156 -15.44 -16.59 20.61
C ARG A 156 -14.89 -15.56 19.64
N MET A 157 -15.60 -14.46 19.40
CA MET A 157 -15.14 -13.38 18.53
C MET A 157 -13.83 -12.74 19.03
N ALA A 158 -13.70 -12.56 20.34
CA ALA A 158 -12.48 -12.06 20.94
C ALA A 158 -11.29 -13.03 20.76
N GLU A 159 -11.52 -14.34 20.92
CA GLU A 159 -10.51 -15.39 20.66
C GLU A 159 -10.08 -15.39 19.18
N LEU A 160 -11.02 -15.31 18.24
CA LEU A 160 -10.74 -15.23 16.80
C LEU A 160 -9.87 -14.02 16.48
N SER A 161 -10.21 -12.86 17.02
CA SER A 161 -9.47 -11.61 16.77
C SER A 161 -8.03 -11.69 17.27
N GLN A 162 -7.81 -12.24 18.47
CA GLN A 162 -6.45 -12.43 19.02
C GLN A 162 -5.64 -13.43 18.19
N ARG A 163 -6.27 -14.55 17.78
CA ARG A 163 -5.57 -15.56 16.98
C ARG A 163 -5.21 -15.03 15.59
N LEU A 164 -6.13 -14.31 14.92
CA LEU A 164 -5.88 -13.68 13.62
C LEU A 164 -4.75 -12.64 13.69
N ALA A 165 -4.66 -11.85 14.75
CA ALA A 165 -3.57 -10.92 14.95
C ALA A 165 -2.21 -11.64 15.07
N THR A 166 -2.16 -12.74 15.83
CA THR A 166 -0.95 -13.57 15.93
C THR A 166 -0.53 -14.15 14.58
N LEU A 167 -1.50 -14.70 13.83
CA LEU A 167 -1.23 -15.30 12.52
C LEU A 167 -0.72 -14.28 11.52
N GLY A 168 -1.32 -13.08 11.46
CA GLY A 168 -0.90 -12.01 10.56
C GLY A 168 0.52 -11.52 10.86
N THR A 169 0.88 -11.35 12.13
CA THR A 169 2.24 -10.99 12.55
C THR A 169 3.25 -12.07 12.13
N ASN A 170 2.96 -13.34 12.41
CA ASN A 170 3.85 -14.44 12.04
C ASN A 170 4.01 -14.55 10.52
N PHE A 171 2.92 -14.41 9.76
CA PHE A 171 2.95 -14.41 8.30
C PHE A 171 3.91 -13.35 7.76
N SER A 172 3.76 -12.12 8.23
CA SER A 172 4.58 -10.98 7.81
C SER A 172 6.05 -11.17 8.12
N GLN A 173 6.37 -11.63 9.33
CA GLN A 173 7.74 -11.87 9.76
C GLN A 173 8.40 -13.04 9.01
N ASN A 174 7.64 -14.08 8.65
CA ASN A 174 8.15 -15.19 7.84
C ASN A 174 8.55 -14.73 6.44
N VAL A 175 7.70 -13.91 5.77
CA VAL A 175 8.04 -13.35 4.46
C VAL A 175 9.26 -12.44 4.55
N LEU A 176 9.33 -11.57 5.56
CA LEU A 176 10.48 -10.70 5.78
C LEU A 176 11.77 -11.50 6.00
N LYS A 177 11.70 -12.61 6.74
CA LYS A 177 12.86 -13.47 6.96
C LYS A 177 13.36 -14.12 5.66
N ASP A 178 12.45 -14.64 4.83
CA ASP A 178 12.81 -15.19 3.52
C ASP A 178 13.46 -14.12 2.63
N GLU A 179 12.91 -12.89 2.61
CA GLU A 179 13.45 -11.79 1.81
C GLU A 179 14.82 -11.32 2.32
N SER A 180 14.99 -11.15 3.62
CA SER A 180 16.21 -10.59 4.21
C SER A 180 17.38 -11.56 4.21
N THR A 181 17.12 -12.88 4.24
CA THR A 181 18.16 -13.90 4.27
C THR A 181 18.60 -14.37 2.89
N TYR A 182 17.79 -14.14 1.85
CA TYR A 182 18.17 -14.52 0.49
C TYR A 182 19.25 -13.61 -0.07
N GLN A 183 20.22 -14.22 -0.72
CA GLN A 183 21.28 -13.53 -1.47
C GLN A 183 21.75 -14.41 -2.63
N LEU A 184 21.74 -13.89 -3.84
CA LEU A 184 22.39 -14.47 -4.99
C LEU A 184 23.71 -13.73 -5.22
N VAL A 185 24.82 -14.40 -4.90
CA VAL A 185 26.18 -13.83 -5.10
C VAL A 185 26.63 -14.08 -6.52
N LEU A 186 26.95 -13.02 -7.27
CA LEU A 186 27.49 -13.11 -8.62
C LEU A 186 29.01 -13.27 -8.56
N GLU A 187 29.48 -14.52 -8.75
CA GLU A 187 30.89 -14.91 -8.52
C GLU A 187 31.80 -14.57 -9.71
N SER A 188 31.32 -14.66 -10.94
CA SER A 188 32.12 -14.56 -12.16
C SER A 188 31.68 -13.40 -13.07
N ASP A 189 32.51 -13.10 -14.07
CA ASP A 189 32.13 -12.14 -15.12
C ASP A 189 30.95 -12.66 -15.96
N GLU A 190 30.82 -13.98 -16.11
CA GLU A 190 29.69 -14.61 -16.80
C GLU A 190 28.37 -14.39 -16.03
N ASP A 191 28.41 -14.42 -14.67
CA ASP A 191 27.22 -14.15 -13.86
C ASP A 191 26.76 -12.69 -13.95
N ARG A 192 27.70 -11.78 -14.22
CA ARG A 192 27.45 -10.34 -14.41
C ARG A 192 27.14 -9.96 -15.85
N ALA A 193 27.22 -10.90 -16.79
CA ALA A 193 27.03 -10.62 -18.19
C ALA A 193 25.62 -10.05 -18.50
N GLY A 194 25.58 -8.98 -19.26
CA GLY A 194 24.34 -8.26 -19.62
C GLY A 194 23.87 -7.23 -18.58
N LEU A 195 24.42 -7.24 -17.35
CA LEU A 195 23.97 -6.30 -16.32
C LEU A 195 24.51 -4.89 -16.57
N PRO A 196 23.66 -3.86 -16.59
CA PRO A 196 24.10 -2.48 -16.73
C PRO A 196 24.81 -1.96 -15.47
N ASP A 197 25.62 -0.92 -15.61
CA ASP A 197 26.45 -0.33 -14.54
C ASP A 197 25.63 0.04 -13.29
N PHE A 198 24.42 0.58 -13.47
CA PHE A 198 23.58 0.96 -12.34
C PHE A 198 23.21 -0.24 -11.47
N LEU A 199 22.93 -1.40 -12.09
CA LEU A 199 22.58 -2.62 -11.36
C LEU A 199 23.81 -3.24 -10.69
N LEU A 200 24.96 -3.20 -11.35
CA LEU A 200 26.22 -3.65 -10.75
C LEU A 200 26.59 -2.79 -9.53
N THR A 201 26.41 -1.49 -9.61
CA THR A 201 26.61 -0.56 -8.48
C THR A 201 25.67 -0.90 -7.32
N ALA A 202 24.37 -1.07 -7.58
CA ALA A 202 23.38 -1.43 -6.56
C ALA A 202 23.67 -2.78 -5.93
N ALA A 203 24.09 -3.78 -6.74
CA ALA A 203 24.45 -5.09 -6.28
C ALA A 203 25.74 -5.09 -5.40
N ALA A 204 26.69 -4.20 -5.69
CA ALA A 204 27.87 -4.02 -4.86
C ALA A 204 27.53 -3.38 -3.50
N GLU A 205 26.64 -2.39 -3.46
CA GLU A 205 26.17 -1.81 -2.19
C GLU A 205 25.37 -2.84 -1.36
N ALA A 206 24.48 -3.62 -2.00
CA ALA A 206 23.77 -4.71 -1.33
C ALA A 206 24.70 -5.80 -0.77
N ALA A 207 25.84 -6.04 -1.40
CA ALA A 207 26.90 -6.92 -0.91
C ALA A 207 27.57 -6.36 0.35
N LYS A 208 27.90 -5.06 0.37
CA LYS A 208 28.51 -4.41 1.55
C LYS A 208 27.58 -4.46 2.76
N GLU A 209 26.29 -4.21 2.58
CA GLU A 209 25.28 -4.31 3.65
C GLU A 209 25.18 -5.72 4.27
N ARG A 210 25.78 -6.73 3.61
CA ARG A 210 25.79 -8.14 4.00
C ARG A 210 27.20 -8.68 4.35
N ASP A 211 28.12 -7.79 4.62
CA ASP A 211 29.53 -8.11 4.93
C ASP A 211 30.25 -8.92 3.80
N LEU A 212 29.84 -8.69 2.55
CA LEU A 212 30.40 -9.33 1.35
C LEU A 212 31.15 -8.31 0.46
N ASP A 213 32.01 -7.51 1.07
CA ASP A 213 32.80 -6.47 0.37
C ASP A 213 33.49 -7.02 -0.89
N GLY A 214 33.39 -6.26 -1.99
CA GLY A 214 33.97 -6.62 -3.27
C GLY A 214 33.20 -7.67 -4.08
N LYS A 215 32.07 -8.13 -3.59
CA LYS A 215 31.11 -8.98 -4.31
C LYS A 215 29.94 -8.15 -4.89
N HIS A 216 29.06 -8.82 -5.60
CA HIS A 216 27.79 -8.29 -6.09
C HIS A 216 26.68 -9.22 -5.64
N VAL A 217 25.63 -8.70 -5.04
CA VAL A 217 24.51 -9.49 -4.50
C VAL A 217 23.21 -9.01 -5.11
N ILE A 218 22.43 -9.94 -5.64
CA ILE A 218 21.03 -9.73 -6.02
C ILE A 218 20.14 -10.17 -4.86
N THR A 219 19.23 -9.30 -4.47
CA THR A 219 18.25 -9.53 -3.39
C THR A 219 16.85 -9.76 -3.96
N LEU A 220 15.86 -10.07 -3.09
CA LEU A 220 14.46 -10.21 -3.51
C LEU A 220 13.67 -8.89 -3.48
N SER A 221 14.30 -7.73 -3.22
CA SER A 221 13.63 -6.45 -3.40
C SER A 221 13.34 -6.22 -4.89
N ARG A 222 12.18 -5.63 -5.22
CA ARG A 222 11.78 -5.44 -6.62
C ARG A 222 12.79 -4.68 -7.45
N SER A 223 13.37 -3.62 -6.89
CA SER A 223 14.40 -2.82 -7.56
C SER A 223 15.75 -3.53 -7.75
N SER A 224 15.94 -4.73 -7.17
CA SER A 224 17.09 -5.60 -7.41
C SER A 224 16.73 -6.75 -8.35
N ILE A 225 15.65 -7.50 -8.03
CA ILE A 225 15.29 -8.72 -8.76
C ILE A 225 14.74 -8.43 -10.16
N GLU A 226 13.86 -7.44 -10.33
CA GLU A 226 13.24 -7.18 -11.64
C GLU A 226 14.27 -6.71 -12.68
N PRO A 227 15.17 -5.74 -12.41
CA PRO A 227 16.25 -5.43 -13.35
C PRO A 227 17.19 -6.60 -13.61
N PHE A 228 17.46 -7.45 -12.60
CA PHE A 228 18.27 -8.66 -12.82
C PHE A 228 17.59 -9.62 -13.80
N LEU A 229 16.30 -9.88 -13.65
CA LEU A 229 15.52 -10.71 -14.58
C LEU A 229 15.43 -10.10 -15.99
N GLN A 230 15.49 -8.77 -16.08
CA GLN A 230 15.42 -8.02 -17.34
C GLN A 230 16.72 -8.06 -18.13
N PHE A 231 17.87 -7.96 -17.46
CA PHE A 231 19.16 -7.75 -18.13
C PHE A 231 20.11 -8.94 -18.09
N SER A 232 20.05 -9.81 -17.09
CA SER A 232 20.98 -10.94 -16.96
C SER A 232 20.88 -11.89 -18.16
N THR A 233 21.98 -12.12 -18.86
CA THR A 233 22.05 -13.10 -19.95
C THR A 233 22.13 -14.56 -19.46
N ASN A 234 22.43 -14.77 -18.16
CA ASN A 234 22.50 -16.09 -17.55
C ASN A 234 21.09 -16.60 -17.18
N ARG A 235 20.49 -17.39 -18.09
CA ARG A 235 19.14 -17.94 -17.89
C ARG A 235 19.00 -18.78 -16.62
N GLY A 236 20.05 -19.52 -16.24
CA GLY A 236 20.05 -20.36 -15.04
C GLY A 236 19.94 -19.52 -13.76
N LEU A 237 20.68 -18.40 -13.71
CA LEU A 237 20.58 -17.48 -12.58
C LEU A 237 19.25 -16.72 -12.55
N ARG A 238 18.66 -16.38 -13.72
CA ARG A 238 17.30 -15.83 -13.75
C ARG A 238 16.28 -16.81 -13.18
N GLU A 239 16.37 -18.09 -13.57
CA GLU A 239 15.50 -19.15 -13.07
C GLU A 239 15.65 -19.31 -11.54
N GLU A 240 16.87 -19.36 -11.02
CA GLU A 240 17.17 -19.48 -9.59
C GLU A 240 16.58 -18.30 -8.81
N ALA A 241 16.89 -17.08 -9.22
CA ALA A 241 16.41 -15.87 -8.57
C ALA A 241 14.87 -15.75 -8.61
N PHE A 242 14.26 -16.05 -9.77
CA PHE A 242 12.81 -15.99 -9.91
C PHE A 242 12.10 -17.02 -9.04
N LYS A 243 12.61 -18.24 -8.97
CA LYS A 243 12.05 -19.29 -8.10
C LYS A 243 12.14 -18.90 -6.64
N ALA A 244 13.27 -18.35 -6.20
CA ALA A 244 13.41 -17.85 -4.83
C ALA A 244 12.42 -16.71 -4.54
N TRP A 245 12.24 -15.78 -5.49
CA TRP A 245 11.32 -14.66 -5.35
C TRP A 245 9.85 -15.10 -5.27
N SER A 246 9.46 -16.07 -6.11
CA SER A 246 8.08 -16.56 -6.18
C SER A 246 7.74 -17.57 -5.07
N ALA A 247 8.74 -18.23 -4.46
CA ALA A 247 8.56 -19.24 -3.42
C ALA A 247 8.63 -18.70 -1.99
N ARG A 248 8.69 -17.37 -1.78
CA ARG A 248 8.68 -16.80 -0.43
C ARG A 248 7.45 -17.29 0.35
N GLY A 249 7.64 -17.65 1.60
CA GLY A 249 6.59 -18.18 2.47
C GLY A 249 6.15 -19.62 2.16
N GLU A 250 6.80 -20.33 1.22
CA GLU A 250 6.54 -21.76 0.95
C GLU A 250 7.83 -22.63 0.86
N ASN A 251 8.95 -22.10 1.37
CA ASN A 251 10.25 -22.81 1.33
C ASN A 251 10.34 -23.99 2.31
N GLY A 252 9.30 -24.26 3.08
CA GLY A 252 9.31 -25.22 4.18
C GLY A 252 10.03 -24.68 5.42
N GLY A 253 10.01 -25.46 6.50
CA GLY A 253 10.62 -25.08 7.76
C GLY A 253 9.86 -23.98 8.51
N ASP A 254 10.62 -23.14 9.23
CA ASP A 254 10.06 -22.17 10.18
C ASP A 254 9.38 -20.95 9.52
N THR A 255 9.63 -20.70 8.22
CA THR A 255 9.06 -19.59 7.47
C THR A 255 7.91 -20.00 6.54
N ASP A 256 7.46 -21.24 6.61
CA ASP A 256 6.37 -21.74 5.79
C ASP A 256 5.01 -21.20 6.26
N ASN A 257 4.34 -20.45 5.39
CA ASN A 257 3.08 -19.79 5.70
C ASN A 257 1.81 -20.61 5.38
N ARG A 258 1.94 -21.81 4.75
CA ARG A 258 0.76 -22.55 4.28
C ARG A 258 -0.22 -22.93 5.37
N GLU A 259 0.27 -23.38 6.55
CA GLU A 259 -0.58 -23.66 7.70
C GLU A 259 -1.18 -22.40 8.33
N ILE A 260 -0.42 -21.28 8.34
CA ILE A 260 -0.91 -19.97 8.80
C ILE A 260 -2.06 -19.50 7.90
N ILE A 261 -1.92 -19.65 6.58
CA ILE A 261 -2.96 -19.29 5.60
C ILE A 261 -4.22 -20.12 5.83
N LYS A 262 -4.05 -21.44 5.93
CA LYS A 262 -5.18 -22.36 6.17
C LYS A 262 -5.95 -21.98 7.43
N GLU A 263 -5.25 -21.82 8.55
CA GLU A 263 -5.89 -21.42 9.82
C GLU A 263 -6.58 -20.05 9.71
N THR A 264 -5.91 -19.08 9.05
CA THR A 264 -6.48 -17.74 8.83
C THR A 264 -7.79 -17.81 8.06
N LEU A 265 -7.88 -18.59 7.00
CA LEU A 265 -9.09 -18.75 6.20
C LEU A 265 -10.21 -19.41 7.00
N ILE A 266 -9.92 -20.44 7.81
CA ILE A 266 -10.87 -21.09 8.70
C ILE A 266 -11.48 -20.08 9.69
N LEU A 267 -10.63 -19.31 10.36
CA LEU A 267 -11.08 -18.32 11.35
C LEU A 267 -11.86 -17.15 10.72
N ARG A 268 -11.48 -16.72 9.50
CA ARG A 268 -12.22 -15.72 8.73
C ARG A 268 -13.60 -16.22 8.33
N SER A 269 -13.72 -17.45 7.83
CA SER A 269 -15.00 -18.08 7.50
C SER A 269 -15.89 -18.20 8.74
N GLU A 270 -15.35 -18.66 9.87
CA GLU A 270 -16.08 -18.73 11.15
C GLU A 270 -16.58 -17.34 11.59
N LYS A 271 -15.71 -16.32 11.56
CA LYS A 271 -16.08 -14.93 11.88
C LYS A 271 -17.25 -14.43 11.03
N ALA A 272 -17.20 -14.63 9.72
CA ALA A 272 -18.27 -14.20 8.82
C ALA A 272 -19.60 -14.90 9.12
N LYS A 273 -19.56 -16.21 9.32
CA LYS A 273 -20.76 -17.01 9.65
C LYS A 273 -21.37 -16.61 11.00
N MET A 274 -20.56 -16.32 12.01
CA MET A 274 -21.04 -15.82 13.30
C MET A 274 -21.78 -14.48 13.16
N LEU A 275 -21.40 -13.66 12.18
CA LEU A 275 -22.02 -12.37 11.87
C LEU A 275 -23.18 -12.46 10.87
N GLY A 276 -23.56 -13.69 10.44
CA GLY A 276 -24.70 -13.95 9.56
C GLY A 276 -24.40 -13.86 8.06
N TYR A 277 -23.15 -13.80 7.66
CA TYR A 277 -22.75 -13.81 6.25
C TYR A 277 -22.48 -15.24 5.77
N ALA A 278 -22.70 -15.49 4.48
CA ALA A 278 -22.44 -16.78 3.85
C ALA A 278 -20.95 -17.13 3.83
N ASP A 279 -20.12 -16.14 3.55
CA ASP A 279 -18.67 -16.25 3.41
C ASP A 279 -17.97 -14.94 3.83
N PHE A 280 -16.65 -14.99 3.90
CA PHE A 280 -15.86 -13.84 4.35
C PHE A 280 -15.79 -12.71 3.32
N ALA A 281 -15.84 -13.03 2.01
CA ALA A 281 -15.88 -12.01 0.96
C ALA A 281 -17.13 -11.16 1.06
N SER A 282 -18.31 -11.80 1.22
CA SER A 282 -19.59 -11.10 1.43
C SER A 282 -19.56 -10.20 2.67
N PHE A 283 -18.95 -10.66 3.77
CA PHE A 283 -18.73 -9.83 4.96
C PHE A 283 -17.84 -8.62 4.68
N LYS A 284 -16.73 -8.79 3.96
CA LYS A 284 -15.80 -7.67 3.70
C LYS A 284 -16.40 -6.65 2.76
N LEU A 285 -17.07 -7.10 1.71
CA LEU A 285 -17.56 -6.25 0.63
C LEU A 285 -18.84 -5.46 0.97
N ASP A 286 -19.59 -5.87 1.98
CA ASP A 286 -20.79 -5.16 2.44
C ASP A 286 -20.53 -3.67 2.76
N ASP A 287 -19.33 -3.35 3.27
CA ASP A 287 -18.92 -1.99 3.65
C ASP A 287 -17.93 -1.34 2.66
N THR A 288 -18.07 -1.66 1.37
CA THR A 288 -17.26 -1.10 0.26
C THR A 288 -18.15 -0.51 -0.82
N MET A 289 -17.59 0.14 -1.86
CA MET A 289 -18.35 0.62 -3.02
C MET A 289 -18.90 -0.53 -3.86
N ALA A 290 -18.13 -1.62 -4.01
CA ALA A 290 -18.52 -2.79 -4.79
C ALA A 290 -19.72 -3.54 -4.21
N LYS A 291 -19.93 -3.52 -2.91
CA LYS A 291 -21.07 -4.09 -2.17
C LYS A 291 -21.18 -5.63 -2.20
N SER A 292 -20.73 -6.29 -3.25
CA SER A 292 -20.89 -7.75 -3.38
C SER A 292 -19.77 -8.42 -4.16
N PRO A 293 -19.53 -9.73 -3.91
CA PRO A 293 -18.57 -10.52 -4.69
C PRO A 293 -18.89 -10.59 -6.19
N GLU A 294 -20.16 -10.55 -6.55
CA GLU A 294 -20.60 -10.59 -7.95
C GLU A 294 -20.15 -9.35 -8.71
N ASN A 295 -20.29 -8.15 -8.13
CA ASN A 295 -19.84 -6.90 -8.74
C ASN A 295 -18.33 -6.87 -8.92
N VAL A 296 -17.59 -7.38 -7.94
CA VAL A 296 -16.11 -7.50 -8.04
C VAL A 296 -15.73 -8.46 -9.16
N ARG A 297 -16.36 -9.64 -9.20
CA ARG A 297 -16.08 -10.65 -10.26
C ARG A 297 -16.44 -10.11 -11.63
N GLU A 298 -17.55 -9.41 -11.78
CA GLU A 298 -17.96 -8.80 -13.04
C GLU A 298 -16.88 -7.84 -13.57
N LEU A 299 -16.39 -6.91 -12.72
CA LEU A 299 -15.32 -6.00 -13.09
C LEU A 299 -14.05 -6.75 -13.51
N LEU A 300 -13.57 -7.66 -12.65
CA LEU A 300 -12.32 -8.38 -12.89
C LEU A 300 -12.39 -9.23 -14.17
N THR A 301 -13.54 -9.88 -14.44
CA THR A 301 -13.72 -10.69 -15.64
C THR A 301 -13.74 -9.85 -16.91
N LYS A 302 -14.38 -8.68 -16.89
CA LYS A 302 -14.39 -7.75 -18.05
C LYS A 302 -12.99 -7.29 -18.44
N VAL A 303 -12.09 -7.16 -17.46
CA VAL A 303 -10.69 -6.78 -17.72
C VAL A 303 -9.83 -8.00 -18.07
N TRP A 304 -10.12 -9.16 -17.46
CA TRP A 304 -9.36 -10.40 -17.62
C TRP A 304 -9.34 -10.92 -19.06
N GLU A 305 -10.50 -10.98 -19.71
CA GLU A 305 -10.63 -11.56 -21.05
C GLU A 305 -9.74 -10.85 -22.09
N PRO A 306 -9.80 -9.52 -22.27
CA PRO A 306 -8.91 -8.81 -23.19
C PRO A 306 -7.45 -8.85 -22.76
N ALA A 307 -7.16 -8.82 -21.44
CA ALA A 307 -5.79 -8.89 -20.93
C ALA A 307 -5.11 -10.22 -21.27
N VAL A 308 -5.81 -11.35 -21.08
CA VAL A 308 -5.27 -12.68 -21.43
C VAL A 308 -5.04 -12.80 -22.95
N SER A 309 -5.95 -12.25 -23.76
CA SER A 309 -5.76 -12.25 -25.23
C SER A 309 -4.48 -11.51 -25.61
N GLN A 310 -4.31 -10.29 -25.08
CA GLN A 310 -3.12 -9.49 -25.36
C GLN A 310 -1.85 -10.13 -24.79
N ALA A 311 -1.89 -10.69 -23.57
CA ALA A 311 -0.73 -11.37 -22.98
C ALA A 311 -0.25 -12.57 -23.83
N ARG A 312 -1.17 -13.29 -24.51
CA ARG A 312 -0.79 -14.37 -25.44
C ARG A 312 -0.13 -13.84 -26.72
N ASP A 313 -0.61 -12.69 -27.23
CA ASP A 313 0.02 -12.04 -28.38
C ASP A 313 1.42 -11.51 -28.00
N GLU A 314 1.57 -10.98 -26.78
CA GLU A 314 2.87 -10.59 -26.22
C GLU A 314 3.79 -11.80 -26.08
N GLU A 315 3.33 -12.91 -25.48
CA GLU A 315 4.11 -14.16 -25.33
C GLU A 315 4.61 -14.69 -26.68
N ALA A 316 3.78 -14.63 -27.72
CA ALA A 316 4.18 -15.04 -29.08
C ALA A 316 5.35 -14.20 -29.60
N LYS A 317 5.34 -12.87 -29.40
CA LYS A 317 6.47 -12.00 -29.77
C LYS A 317 7.75 -12.33 -29.00
N LEU A 318 7.62 -12.66 -27.68
CA LEU A 318 8.77 -13.10 -26.89
C LEU A 318 9.37 -14.41 -27.40
N ALA A 319 8.51 -15.35 -27.82
CA ALA A 319 8.94 -16.63 -28.39
C ALA A 319 9.64 -16.44 -29.73
N ASP A 320 9.12 -15.56 -30.60
CA ASP A 320 9.74 -15.20 -31.88
C ASP A 320 11.12 -14.58 -31.65
N MET A 321 11.23 -13.63 -30.72
CA MET A 321 12.51 -13.00 -30.33
C MET A 321 13.51 -14.05 -29.83
N ALA A 322 13.08 -14.97 -28.98
CA ALA A 322 13.96 -16.04 -28.49
C ALA A 322 14.47 -16.94 -29.65
N GLN A 323 13.59 -17.26 -30.57
CA GLN A 323 13.96 -18.05 -31.74
C GLN A 323 14.95 -17.32 -32.65
N ASP A 324 14.77 -16.04 -32.91
CA ASP A 324 15.67 -15.20 -33.70
C ASP A 324 17.06 -15.11 -33.07
N GLU A 325 17.16 -15.14 -31.75
CA GLU A 325 18.42 -15.24 -31.00
C GLU A 325 19.01 -16.68 -30.97
N GLY A 326 18.35 -17.64 -31.60
CA GLY A 326 18.82 -19.04 -31.68
C GLY A 326 18.42 -19.93 -30.50
N ASN A 327 17.50 -19.48 -29.66
CA ASN A 327 16.98 -20.22 -28.52
C ASN A 327 15.68 -20.95 -28.89
N ASN A 328 15.59 -22.25 -28.54
CA ASN A 328 14.44 -23.12 -28.91
C ASN A 328 13.73 -23.66 -27.65
N HIS A 329 13.69 -22.87 -26.57
CA HIS A 329 12.92 -23.22 -25.38
C HIS A 329 11.57 -22.48 -25.35
N ALA A 330 10.60 -23.02 -24.63
CA ALA A 330 9.38 -22.28 -24.29
C ALA A 330 9.72 -21.07 -23.41
N ILE A 331 8.95 -20.02 -23.53
CA ILE A 331 9.03 -18.87 -22.61
C ILE A 331 8.50 -19.31 -21.25
N GLU A 332 9.34 -19.17 -20.25
CA GLU A 332 9.01 -19.41 -18.84
C GLU A 332 8.89 -18.08 -18.10
N ALA A 333 8.36 -18.09 -16.87
CA ALA A 333 8.13 -16.87 -16.11
C ALA A 333 9.42 -16.05 -15.85
N TRP A 334 10.56 -16.71 -15.73
CA TRP A 334 11.88 -16.05 -15.58
C TRP A 334 12.46 -15.53 -16.90
N ASP A 335 11.85 -15.85 -18.05
CA ASP A 335 12.26 -15.38 -19.37
C ASP A 335 11.46 -14.15 -19.80
N TRP A 336 10.25 -13.95 -19.26
CA TRP A 336 9.33 -12.90 -19.71
C TRP A 336 9.98 -11.52 -19.72
N ARG A 337 10.50 -11.06 -18.58
CA ARG A 337 11.11 -9.74 -18.45
C ARG A 337 12.35 -9.56 -19.33
N PHE A 338 13.12 -10.63 -19.50
CA PHE A 338 14.31 -10.62 -20.33
C PHE A 338 14.00 -10.42 -21.82
N TYR A 339 13.07 -11.18 -22.38
CA TYR A 339 12.69 -11.03 -23.78
C TYR A 339 11.80 -9.81 -24.02
N SER A 340 10.96 -9.47 -23.09
CA SER A 340 10.13 -8.26 -23.13
C SER A 340 10.96 -6.98 -23.32
N GLU A 341 12.10 -6.85 -22.63
CA GLU A 341 13.02 -5.70 -22.82
C GLU A 341 13.61 -5.66 -24.23
N ARG A 342 13.90 -6.80 -24.82
CA ARG A 342 14.40 -6.91 -26.20
C ARG A 342 13.36 -6.53 -27.23
N VAL A 343 12.13 -7.02 -27.07
CA VAL A 343 11.00 -6.65 -27.92
C VAL A 343 10.70 -5.16 -27.79
N ARG A 344 10.73 -4.60 -26.58
CA ARG A 344 10.56 -3.15 -26.35
C ARG A 344 11.61 -2.32 -27.08
N LYS A 345 12.86 -2.77 -27.03
CA LYS A 345 13.96 -2.12 -27.74
C LYS A 345 13.78 -2.21 -29.25
N GLU A 346 13.30 -3.33 -29.78
CA GLU A 346 13.04 -3.51 -31.21
C GLU A 346 11.84 -2.69 -31.69
N GLU A 347 10.70 -2.74 -30.99
CA GLU A 347 9.45 -2.11 -31.42
C GLU A 347 9.44 -0.58 -31.18
N HIS A 348 10.04 -0.12 -30.08
CA HIS A 348 9.98 1.28 -29.64
C HIS A 348 11.32 1.99 -29.67
N ASP A 349 12.42 1.29 -30.00
CA ASP A 349 13.79 1.82 -29.92
C ASP A 349 14.05 2.49 -28.54
N LEU A 350 13.56 1.83 -27.48
CA LEU A 350 13.59 2.30 -26.10
C LEU A 350 14.36 1.31 -25.25
N ASP A 351 15.39 1.83 -24.55
CA ASP A 351 16.24 1.06 -23.64
C ASP A 351 16.11 1.66 -22.23
N GLU A 352 15.81 0.82 -21.23
CA GLU A 352 15.73 1.26 -19.82
C GLU A 352 17.04 1.88 -19.33
N ALA A 353 18.17 1.36 -19.81
CA ALA A 353 19.48 1.91 -19.48
C ALA A 353 19.70 3.32 -20.06
N GLU A 354 19.00 3.70 -21.13
CA GLU A 354 19.02 5.07 -21.68
C GLU A 354 18.07 6.01 -20.91
N LEU A 355 16.97 5.50 -20.37
CA LEU A 355 15.99 6.29 -19.60
C LEU A 355 16.49 6.62 -18.19
N LYS A 356 17.03 5.63 -17.50
CA LYS A 356 17.39 5.71 -16.09
C LYS A 356 18.28 6.88 -15.73
N PRO A 357 19.27 7.32 -16.55
CA PRO A 357 20.08 8.51 -16.30
C PRO A 357 19.31 9.83 -16.17
N TYR A 358 18.06 9.89 -16.66
CA TYR A 358 17.19 11.06 -16.57
C TYR A 358 16.23 11.01 -15.39
N LEU A 359 16.09 9.85 -14.73
CA LEU A 359 15.15 9.63 -13.64
C LEU A 359 15.88 9.57 -12.29
N GLN A 360 16.58 10.66 -11.96
CA GLN A 360 17.26 10.81 -10.67
C GLN A 360 16.22 11.01 -9.56
N LEU A 361 16.38 10.31 -8.42
CA LEU A 361 15.47 10.36 -7.28
C LEU A 361 15.12 11.78 -6.83
N ASP A 362 16.12 12.65 -6.63
CA ASP A 362 15.89 14.03 -6.19
C ASP A 362 15.03 14.83 -7.18
N ASN A 363 15.26 14.65 -8.47
CA ASN A 363 14.46 15.32 -9.50
C ASN A 363 13.03 14.81 -9.55
N ILE A 364 12.82 13.51 -9.34
CA ILE A 364 11.47 12.92 -9.30
C ILE A 364 10.71 13.35 -8.03
N ILE A 365 11.40 13.47 -6.89
CA ILE A 365 10.82 14.09 -5.68
C ILE A 365 10.38 15.53 -5.98
N GLN A 366 11.25 16.32 -6.62
CA GLN A 366 10.91 17.71 -6.99
C GLN A 366 9.78 17.76 -8.02
N ALA A 367 9.68 16.79 -8.94
CA ALA A 367 8.55 16.69 -9.87
C ALA A 367 7.23 16.47 -9.14
N ALA A 368 7.21 15.56 -8.15
CA ALA A 368 6.04 15.35 -7.32
C ALA A 368 5.67 16.61 -6.52
N PHE A 369 6.64 17.30 -5.93
CA PHE A 369 6.41 18.54 -5.19
C PHE A 369 5.90 19.69 -6.08
N ASP A 370 6.48 19.88 -7.27
CA ASP A 370 6.04 20.89 -8.24
C ASP A 370 4.61 20.63 -8.72
N THR A 371 4.26 19.38 -8.95
CA THR A 371 2.90 18.95 -9.30
C THR A 371 1.92 19.32 -8.18
N ALA A 372 2.23 19.03 -6.92
CA ALA A 372 1.41 19.42 -5.77
C ALA A 372 1.34 20.94 -5.58
N HIS A 373 2.43 21.66 -5.90
CA HIS A 373 2.44 23.12 -5.88
C HIS A 373 1.46 23.68 -6.92
N ARG A 374 1.52 23.17 -8.15
CA ARG A 374 0.66 23.66 -9.25
C ARG A 374 -0.81 23.36 -9.01
N LEU A 375 -1.13 22.14 -8.53
CA LEU A 375 -2.51 21.73 -8.26
C LEU A 375 -3.08 22.39 -6.99
N PHE A 376 -2.34 22.36 -5.90
CA PHE A 376 -2.88 22.68 -4.56
C PHE A 376 -2.18 23.87 -3.88
N GLY A 377 -1.09 24.39 -4.47
CA GLY A 377 -0.33 25.51 -3.92
C GLY A 377 0.56 25.13 -2.73
N LEU A 378 0.87 23.86 -2.56
CA LEU A 378 1.76 23.41 -1.49
C LEU A 378 3.22 23.76 -1.78
N SER A 379 3.99 23.98 -0.73
CA SER A 379 5.45 24.11 -0.77
C SER A 379 6.09 23.18 0.25
N PHE A 380 7.28 22.67 -0.06
CA PHE A 380 8.01 21.68 0.72
C PHE A 380 9.39 22.21 1.04
N LYS A 381 9.69 22.32 2.34
CA LYS A 381 10.99 22.77 2.83
C LYS A 381 11.67 21.61 3.54
N GLU A 382 12.81 21.16 3.02
CA GLU A 382 13.59 20.11 3.67
C GLU A 382 14.18 20.57 5.00
N LEU A 383 14.17 19.69 5.98
CA LEU A 383 14.62 19.93 7.36
C LEU A 383 15.71 18.89 7.68
N GLU A 384 16.92 19.36 7.99
CA GLU A 384 18.10 18.50 8.17
C GLU A 384 18.28 18.00 9.62
N ASP A 385 17.80 18.76 10.63
CA ASP A 385 18.10 18.52 12.06
C ASP A 385 16.93 17.92 12.83
N LEU A 386 16.13 17.02 12.24
CA LEU A 386 15.05 16.33 12.93
C LEU A 386 15.48 14.92 13.38
N PRO A 387 15.06 14.48 14.58
CA PRO A 387 15.25 13.10 15.00
C PRO A 387 14.35 12.20 14.16
N VAL A 388 14.91 11.52 13.15
CA VAL A 388 14.22 10.55 12.30
C VAL A 388 14.64 9.13 12.70
N TYR A 389 13.81 8.12 12.40
CA TYR A 389 14.05 6.75 12.82
C TYR A 389 15.20 6.04 12.08
N HIS A 390 15.61 6.54 10.92
CA HIS A 390 16.74 6.01 10.15
C HIS A 390 17.46 7.15 9.40
N PRO A 391 18.80 7.11 9.24
CA PRO A 391 19.56 8.19 8.58
C PRO A 391 19.14 8.48 7.12
N ASP A 392 18.57 7.52 6.42
CA ASP A 392 18.10 7.68 5.05
C ASP A 392 16.73 8.38 4.94
N VAL A 393 16.04 8.61 6.06
CA VAL A 393 14.73 9.28 6.06
C VAL A 393 14.93 10.79 5.90
N ARG A 394 14.24 11.36 4.94
CA ARG A 394 14.24 12.80 4.67
C ARG A 394 12.94 13.41 5.22
N ALA A 395 13.02 14.57 5.82
CA ALA A 395 11.90 15.28 6.42
C ALA A 395 11.61 16.59 5.72
N PHE A 396 10.34 16.90 5.47
CA PHE A 396 9.92 18.12 4.78
C PHE A 396 8.75 18.78 5.52
N GLU A 397 8.91 20.07 5.88
CA GLU A 397 7.78 20.88 6.30
C GLU A 397 6.92 21.22 5.09
N VAL A 398 5.62 20.96 5.19
CA VAL A 398 4.63 21.25 4.16
C VAL A 398 3.86 22.49 4.54
N MET A 399 3.79 23.46 3.63
CA MET A 399 3.13 24.75 3.82
C MET A 399 2.14 25.04 2.69
N ASP A 400 1.07 25.76 3.01
CA ASP A 400 0.09 26.24 2.03
C ASP A 400 0.57 27.47 1.24
N ARG A 401 -0.27 28.00 0.33
CA ARG A 401 0.02 29.21 -0.48
C ARG A 401 0.30 30.45 0.37
N GLN A 402 -0.20 30.51 1.59
CA GLN A 402 -0.03 31.61 2.52
C GLN A 402 1.21 31.44 3.41
N GLY A 403 1.89 30.31 3.32
CA GLY A 403 3.03 29.94 4.17
C GLY A 403 2.63 29.39 5.53
N ASN A 404 1.36 29.01 5.73
CA ASN A 404 0.95 28.36 6.96
C ASN A 404 1.35 26.89 6.93
N HIS A 405 1.71 26.36 8.11
CA HIS A 405 2.04 24.96 8.31
C HIS A 405 0.83 24.04 8.04
N VAL A 406 0.98 23.09 7.12
CA VAL A 406 -0.01 22.06 6.78
C VAL A 406 0.29 20.76 7.51
N GLY A 407 1.55 20.33 7.50
CA GLY A 407 1.98 19.08 8.12
C GLY A 407 3.47 18.80 7.90
N LEU A 408 3.89 17.63 8.38
CA LEU A 408 5.24 17.11 8.16
C LEU A 408 5.17 15.89 7.22
N PHE A 409 6.01 15.87 6.21
CA PHE A 409 6.17 14.74 5.29
C PHE A 409 7.54 14.10 5.48
N LEU A 410 7.58 12.78 5.67
CA LEU A 410 8.79 11.98 5.75
C LEU A 410 8.88 11.07 4.52
N GLY A 411 10.05 11.04 3.87
CA GLY A 411 10.33 10.16 2.74
C GLY A 411 11.41 9.15 3.10
N ASP A 412 11.06 7.88 3.11
CA ASP A 412 11.96 6.75 3.36
C ASP A 412 12.09 5.90 2.08
N TYR A 413 13.06 6.24 1.25
CA TYR A 413 13.10 5.81 -0.14
C TYR A 413 13.83 4.49 -0.41
N PHE A 414 14.78 4.07 0.45
CA PHE A 414 15.71 3.00 0.12
C PHE A 414 15.36 1.65 0.75
N ALA A 415 15.60 0.58 -0.02
CA ALA A 415 15.56 -0.79 0.48
C ALA A 415 16.64 -1.02 1.54
N ARG A 416 16.36 -1.85 2.53
CA ARG A 416 17.31 -2.34 3.54
C ARG A 416 16.81 -3.63 4.19
N PRO A 417 17.69 -4.46 4.78
CA PRO A 417 17.28 -5.72 5.40
C PRO A 417 16.28 -5.59 6.55
N SER A 418 16.26 -4.44 7.23
CA SER A 418 15.34 -4.12 8.33
C SER A 418 13.98 -3.62 7.86
N LYS A 419 13.72 -3.51 6.55
CA LYS A 419 12.51 -2.96 5.98
C LYS A 419 11.73 -4.04 5.22
N ARG A 420 10.40 -4.06 5.42
CA ARG A 420 9.47 -4.88 4.65
C ARG A 420 9.47 -4.45 3.18
N SER A 421 9.32 -5.39 2.26
CA SER A 421 9.20 -5.11 0.83
C SER A 421 7.88 -4.42 0.46
N GLY A 422 7.81 -3.87 -0.75
CA GLY A 422 6.70 -3.09 -1.26
C GLY A 422 6.88 -1.59 -1.03
N ALA A 423 5.83 -0.83 -1.27
CA ALA A 423 5.75 0.60 -0.96
C ALA A 423 4.42 0.87 -0.24
N TRP A 424 4.40 1.88 0.61
CA TRP A 424 3.19 2.26 1.34
C TRP A 424 3.30 3.66 1.93
N MET A 425 2.14 4.29 2.11
CA MET A 425 1.98 5.47 2.95
C MET A 425 1.50 5.07 4.34
N SER A 426 2.00 5.76 5.36
CA SER A 426 1.51 5.66 6.73
C SER A 426 1.52 7.03 7.43
N ALA A 427 1.01 7.08 8.66
CA ALA A 427 0.97 8.30 9.45
C ALA A 427 1.44 8.06 10.88
N PHE A 428 2.31 8.90 11.39
CA PHE A 428 2.58 9.01 12.83
C PHE A 428 1.48 9.80 13.53
N ARG A 429 0.87 10.75 12.83
CA ARG A 429 -0.27 11.56 13.31
C ARG A 429 -1.19 11.90 12.15
N SER A 430 -2.50 11.69 12.31
CA SER A 430 -3.51 12.12 11.34
C SER A 430 -4.01 13.53 11.63
N GLN A 431 -4.45 14.23 10.58
CA GLN A 431 -5.12 15.52 10.71
C GLN A 431 -6.45 15.38 11.45
N HIS A 432 -6.78 16.26 12.36
CA HIS A 432 -8.10 16.40 12.97
C HIS A 432 -8.27 17.77 13.66
N LYS A 433 -9.48 18.04 14.18
CA LYS A 433 -9.82 19.31 14.86
C LYS A 433 -10.60 19.12 16.15
N THR A 434 -10.59 17.93 16.74
CA THR A 434 -11.40 17.61 17.94
C THR A 434 -11.07 18.49 19.16
N GLU A 435 -9.85 18.98 19.32
CA GLU A 435 -9.37 19.82 20.41
C GLU A 435 -8.48 20.97 19.89
N GLY A 436 -8.75 21.46 18.73
CA GLY A 436 -7.93 22.41 17.98
C GLY A 436 -7.35 21.74 16.73
N VAL A 437 -6.73 22.55 15.88
CA VAL A 437 -6.16 22.05 14.62
C VAL A 437 -4.89 21.22 14.94
N VAL A 438 -4.92 19.95 14.58
CA VAL A 438 -3.78 19.01 14.67
C VAL A 438 -3.27 18.72 13.29
N ALA A 439 -2.05 19.14 13.00
CA ALA A 439 -1.38 18.90 11.72
C ALA A 439 -0.91 17.44 11.61
N PRO A 440 -0.99 16.82 10.41
CA PRO A 440 -0.58 15.44 10.19
C PRO A 440 0.94 15.30 10.13
N ILE A 441 1.43 14.08 10.45
CA ILE A 441 2.81 13.63 10.19
C ILE A 441 2.69 12.38 9.34
N ILE A 442 3.05 12.49 8.08
CA ILE A 442 2.86 11.46 7.06
C ILE A 442 4.23 10.90 6.65
N VAL A 443 4.30 9.60 6.39
CA VAL A 443 5.50 8.96 5.88
C VAL A 443 5.18 8.12 4.64
N ASN A 444 6.00 8.27 3.61
CA ASN A 444 6.06 7.33 2.48
C ASN A 444 7.27 6.43 2.65
N VAL A 445 7.07 5.13 2.52
CA VAL A 445 8.12 4.12 2.62
C VAL A 445 8.21 3.38 1.29
N MET A 446 9.43 3.32 0.74
CA MET A 446 9.74 2.68 -0.54
C MET A 446 10.95 1.74 -0.40
N ASN A 447 11.24 1.01 -1.47
CA ASN A 447 12.33 0.04 -1.50
C ASN A 447 13.19 0.20 -2.77
N PHE A 448 13.59 1.44 -3.09
CA PHE A 448 14.48 1.70 -4.22
C PHE A 448 15.90 1.22 -3.93
N SER A 449 16.60 0.79 -4.97
CA SER A 449 18.01 0.44 -4.86
C SER A 449 18.85 1.69 -4.64
N LYS A 450 19.75 1.65 -3.65
CA LYS A 450 20.64 2.76 -3.30
C LYS A 450 21.81 2.85 -4.29
N GLY A 451 22.15 4.04 -4.73
CA GLY A 451 23.40 4.30 -5.46
C GLY A 451 24.62 4.25 -4.54
N ALA A 452 25.82 4.22 -5.11
CA ALA A 452 27.04 4.31 -4.32
C ALA A 452 27.09 5.63 -3.51
N PRO A 453 27.78 5.67 -2.36
CA PRO A 453 27.89 6.87 -1.56
C PRO A 453 28.42 8.07 -2.37
N GLY A 454 27.64 9.16 -2.40
CA GLY A 454 27.95 10.36 -3.16
C GLY A 454 27.57 10.32 -4.64
N GLU A 455 27.01 9.24 -5.13
CA GLU A 455 26.44 9.13 -6.46
C GLU A 455 24.91 9.33 -6.46
N ALA A 456 24.38 9.77 -7.61
CA ALA A 456 22.95 9.94 -7.79
C ALA A 456 22.24 8.58 -7.78
N THR A 457 21.11 8.48 -7.06
CA THR A 457 20.22 7.34 -7.16
C THR A 457 19.35 7.49 -8.40
N LEU A 458 19.39 6.48 -9.27
CA LEU A 458 18.67 6.47 -10.54
C LEU A 458 17.51 5.47 -10.45
N LEU A 459 16.33 5.93 -10.79
CA LEU A 459 15.07 5.16 -10.75
C LEU A 459 14.75 4.53 -12.10
N THR A 460 14.02 3.43 -12.10
CA THR A 460 13.25 3.01 -13.27
C THR A 460 12.03 3.91 -13.42
N PHE A 461 11.35 3.86 -14.56
CA PHE A 461 10.10 4.59 -14.72
C PHE A 461 9.01 4.04 -13.79
N ASP A 462 9.02 2.74 -13.48
CA ASP A 462 8.12 2.11 -12.51
C ASP A 462 8.39 2.56 -11.07
N ASP A 463 9.68 2.71 -10.68
CA ASP A 463 10.05 3.31 -9.38
C ASP A 463 9.54 4.76 -9.27
N ALA A 464 9.70 5.56 -10.32
CA ALA A 464 9.23 6.94 -10.37
C ALA A 464 7.70 7.02 -10.27
N ARG A 465 6.98 6.09 -10.95
CA ARG A 465 5.53 5.96 -10.84
C ARG A 465 5.09 5.57 -9.43
N THR A 466 5.79 4.63 -8.80
CA THR A 466 5.54 4.23 -7.40
C THR A 466 5.73 5.42 -6.45
N LEU A 467 6.75 6.26 -6.66
CA LEU A 467 6.94 7.48 -5.88
C LEU A 467 5.74 8.43 -6.00
N PHE A 468 5.23 8.65 -7.21
CA PHE A 468 4.05 9.47 -7.43
C PHE A 468 2.79 8.86 -6.79
N HIS A 469 2.64 7.55 -6.88
CA HIS A 469 1.55 6.81 -6.24
C HIS A 469 1.53 7.05 -4.72
N GLU A 470 2.63 6.73 -4.03
CA GLU A 470 2.70 6.89 -2.57
C GLU A 470 2.59 8.35 -2.15
N PHE A 471 3.10 9.27 -2.98
CA PHE A 471 2.95 10.69 -2.72
C PHE A 471 1.50 11.17 -2.90
N GLY A 472 0.73 10.56 -3.80
CA GLY A 472 -0.72 10.77 -3.90
C GLY A 472 -1.47 10.37 -2.62
N HIS A 473 -1.10 9.24 -2.01
CA HIS A 473 -1.59 8.89 -0.67
C HIS A 473 -1.13 9.88 0.41
N ALA A 474 0.13 10.33 0.35
CA ALA A 474 0.63 11.32 1.30
C ALA A 474 -0.17 12.62 1.22
N LEU A 475 -0.49 13.10 0.02
CA LEU A 475 -1.35 14.27 -0.18
C LEU A 475 -2.76 14.05 0.38
N HIS A 476 -3.34 12.85 0.25
CA HIS A 476 -4.62 12.51 0.85
C HIS A 476 -4.59 12.62 2.39
N GLY A 477 -3.46 12.27 3.03
CA GLY A 477 -3.25 12.47 4.46
C GLY A 477 -2.97 13.93 4.85
N LEU A 478 -2.14 14.63 4.07
CA LEU A 478 -1.71 16.01 4.34
C LEU A 478 -2.82 17.04 4.13
N LEU A 479 -3.63 16.87 3.09
CA LEU A 479 -4.68 17.80 2.70
C LEU A 479 -6.03 17.53 3.38
N SER A 480 -6.14 16.45 4.16
CA SER A 480 -7.36 16.14 4.91
C SER A 480 -7.80 17.33 5.78
N ASN A 481 -9.10 17.61 5.76
CA ASN A 481 -9.66 18.78 6.46
C ASN A 481 -10.96 18.43 7.19
N VAL A 482 -10.88 17.48 8.11
CA VAL A 482 -12.01 16.96 8.87
C VAL A 482 -11.87 17.24 10.37
N THR A 483 -12.98 17.16 11.09
CA THR A 483 -13.01 17.35 12.55
C THR A 483 -12.56 16.10 13.27
N TYR A 484 -12.97 14.92 12.84
CA TYR A 484 -12.81 13.67 13.58
C TYR A 484 -11.73 12.76 12.98
N PRO A 485 -10.81 12.20 13.79
CA PRO A 485 -9.77 11.27 13.35
C PRO A 485 -10.30 10.05 12.60
N MET A 486 -11.49 9.55 12.97
CA MET A 486 -12.15 8.37 12.37
C MET A 486 -12.34 8.48 10.86
N ILE A 487 -12.48 9.69 10.33
CA ILE A 487 -12.74 9.95 8.90
C ILE A 487 -11.60 10.72 8.22
N SER A 488 -10.42 10.81 8.86
CA SER A 488 -9.30 11.61 8.37
C SER A 488 -8.51 10.89 7.26
N GLY A 489 -8.13 11.65 6.23
CA GLY A 489 -7.20 11.22 5.19
C GLY A 489 -7.63 9.91 4.51
N THR A 490 -6.76 8.92 4.56
CA THR A 490 -6.96 7.60 3.94
C THR A 490 -7.97 6.71 4.68
N SER A 491 -8.64 7.21 5.73
CA SER A 491 -9.74 6.51 6.42
C SER A 491 -11.04 6.57 5.62
N VAL A 492 -11.05 5.99 4.44
CA VAL A 492 -12.14 5.93 3.45
C VAL A 492 -12.50 4.48 3.11
N ALA A 493 -13.48 4.25 2.23
CA ALA A 493 -13.75 2.91 1.72
C ALA A 493 -12.52 2.31 1.05
N ARG A 494 -12.32 0.98 1.22
CA ARG A 494 -11.10 0.30 0.73
C ARG A 494 -10.92 0.42 -0.78
N ASP A 495 -11.98 0.30 -1.53
CA ASP A 495 -11.99 0.41 -3.00
C ASP A 495 -12.07 1.85 -3.54
N PHE A 496 -11.96 2.83 -2.63
CA PHE A 496 -11.77 4.24 -2.97
C PHE A 496 -10.35 4.75 -2.64
N VAL A 497 -9.67 4.13 -1.67
CA VAL A 497 -8.43 4.66 -1.09
C VAL A 497 -7.30 4.79 -2.11
N GLU A 498 -7.26 3.92 -3.13
CA GLU A 498 -6.21 3.93 -4.18
C GLU A 498 -6.46 5.01 -5.24
N ARG A 499 -7.63 5.61 -5.31
CA ARG A 499 -7.96 6.60 -6.33
C ARG A 499 -7.08 7.85 -6.29
N PRO A 500 -6.84 8.52 -5.13
CA PRO A 500 -5.98 9.71 -5.08
C PRO A 500 -4.53 9.41 -5.52
N SER A 501 -4.02 8.23 -5.18
CA SER A 501 -2.67 7.80 -5.51
C SER A 501 -2.53 7.46 -7.01
N GLN A 502 -3.42 6.65 -7.55
CA GLN A 502 -3.43 6.28 -8.97
C GLN A 502 -3.68 7.50 -9.87
N LEU A 503 -4.56 8.40 -9.47
CA LEU A 503 -4.77 9.64 -10.19
C LEU A 503 -3.50 10.49 -10.24
N TYR A 504 -2.73 10.54 -9.16
CA TYR A 504 -1.51 11.34 -9.11
C TYR A 504 -0.39 10.80 -10.03
N GLU A 505 -0.37 9.51 -10.33
CA GLU A 505 0.57 8.89 -11.27
C GLU A 505 0.49 9.49 -12.68
N HIS A 506 -0.70 9.94 -13.13
CA HIS A 506 -0.88 10.48 -14.48
C HIS A 506 0.03 11.68 -14.75
N TRP A 507 0.26 12.55 -13.76
CA TRP A 507 1.12 13.74 -13.94
C TRP A 507 2.58 13.40 -14.20
N LEU A 508 3.09 12.25 -13.74
CA LEU A 508 4.44 11.83 -14.08
C LEU A 508 4.63 11.66 -15.59
N SER A 509 3.58 11.19 -16.29
CA SER A 509 3.64 10.94 -17.74
C SER A 509 3.37 12.19 -18.58
N GLU A 510 3.04 13.34 -17.98
CA GLU A 510 2.80 14.56 -18.71
C GLU A 510 4.10 15.14 -19.29
N PRO A 511 4.11 15.46 -20.60
CA PRO A 511 5.32 15.97 -21.29
C PRO A 511 5.93 17.19 -20.62
N GLU A 512 5.13 18.08 -20.05
CA GLU A 512 5.61 19.30 -19.37
C GLU A 512 6.30 19.00 -18.04
N VAL A 513 5.89 17.94 -17.32
CA VAL A 513 6.52 17.48 -16.09
C VAL A 513 7.86 16.81 -16.42
N LEU A 514 7.83 15.83 -17.33
CA LEU A 514 9.05 15.10 -17.74
C LEU A 514 10.08 16.03 -18.38
N SER A 515 9.69 16.97 -19.24
CA SER A 515 10.62 17.91 -19.86
C SER A 515 11.34 18.80 -18.86
N LYS A 516 10.71 19.07 -17.70
CA LYS A 516 11.27 19.91 -16.65
C LYS A 516 12.17 19.13 -15.69
N PHE A 517 11.79 17.91 -15.32
CA PHE A 517 12.41 17.18 -14.22
C PHE A 517 13.19 15.94 -14.64
N ALA A 518 12.88 15.34 -15.80
CA ALA A 518 13.68 14.25 -16.34
C ALA A 518 14.95 14.83 -17.01
N VAL A 519 15.95 15.15 -16.18
CA VAL A 519 17.24 15.71 -16.60
C VAL A 519 18.37 14.76 -16.29
N HIS A 520 19.34 14.67 -17.20
CA HIS A 520 20.45 13.74 -17.08
C HIS A 520 21.32 14.05 -15.87
N TYR A 521 21.53 13.08 -14.98
CA TYR A 521 22.16 13.26 -13.66
C TYR A 521 23.60 13.81 -13.67
N LYS A 522 24.34 13.65 -14.79
CA LYS A 522 25.70 14.19 -14.93
C LYS A 522 25.75 15.53 -15.66
N SER A 523 25.02 15.65 -16.79
CA SER A 523 25.09 16.83 -17.64
C SER A 523 24.09 17.92 -17.27
N GLY A 524 22.99 17.57 -16.58
CA GLY A 524 21.86 18.46 -16.34
C GLY A 524 21.01 18.75 -17.59
N GLU A 525 21.31 18.11 -18.72
CA GLU A 525 20.54 18.25 -19.95
C GLU A 525 19.17 17.58 -19.80
N PRO A 526 18.08 18.19 -20.28
CA PRO A 526 16.76 17.56 -20.27
C PRO A 526 16.74 16.32 -21.16
N MET A 527 15.83 15.41 -20.86
CA MET A 527 15.60 14.22 -21.69
C MET A 527 15.34 14.66 -23.13
N PRO A 528 16.04 14.07 -24.13
CA PRO A 528 15.80 14.37 -25.53
C PRO A 528 14.35 14.15 -25.90
N LYS A 529 13.76 15.09 -26.67
CA LYS A 529 12.35 14.99 -27.08
C LYS A 529 12.03 13.66 -27.77
N ALA A 530 12.94 13.14 -28.60
CA ALA A 530 12.79 11.86 -29.26
C ALA A 530 12.71 10.69 -28.26
N LEU A 531 13.48 10.72 -27.17
CA LEU A 531 13.44 9.70 -26.12
C LEU A 531 12.13 9.79 -25.31
N LEU A 532 11.68 11.01 -25.02
CA LEU A 532 10.39 11.25 -24.37
C LEU A 532 9.21 10.72 -25.23
N GLU A 533 9.24 11.00 -26.53
CA GLU A 533 8.22 10.50 -27.47
C GLU A 533 8.18 8.96 -27.51
N LYS A 534 9.35 8.30 -27.51
CA LYS A 534 9.44 6.83 -27.43
C LYS A 534 8.88 6.28 -26.12
N LEU A 535 9.21 6.91 -24.98
CA LEU A 535 8.70 6.54 -23.66
C LEU A 535 7.16 6.58 -23.65
N LEU A 536 6.57 7.68 -24.12
CA LEU A 536 5.12 7.85 -24.15
C LEU A 536 4.45 6.91 -25.15
N ALA A 537 5.07 6.63 -26.29
CA ALA A 537 4.57 5.65 -27.27
C ALA A 537 4.59 4.20 -26.73
N ALA A 538 5.48 3.89 -25.80
CA ALA A 538 5.58 2.59 -25.16
C ALA A 538 4.69 2.45 -23.89
N ALA A 539 3.82 3.42 -23.59
CA ALA A 539 3.04 3.45 -22.33
C ALA A 539 2.17 2.18 -22.13
N ASN A 540 1.65 1.60 -23.20
CA ASN A 540 0.85 0.38 -23.18
C ASN A 540 1.64 -0.89 -23.56
N PHE A 541 2.97 -0.79 -23.65
CA PHE A 541 3.80 -1.95 -23.89
C PHE A 541 3.71 -2.94 -22.72
N ASN A 542 3.59 -4.24 -23.01
CA ASN A 542 3.50 -5.31 -22.01
C ASN A 542 2.28 -5.18 -21.08
N GLN A 543 1.23 -4.50 -21.51
CA GLN A 543 0.06 -4.22 -20.68
C GLN A 543 -0.81 -5.47 -20.45
N GLY A 544 -0.80 -6.42 -21.39
CA GLY A 544 -1.43 -7.74 -21.22
C GLY A 544 -0.81 -8.48 -20.03
N PHE A 545 0.51 -8.60 -20.00
CA PHE A 545 1.26 -9.19 -18.89
C PHE A 545 0.95 -8.51 -17.55
N ALA A 546 1.10 -7.20 -17.48
CA ALA A 546 0.92 -6.45 -16.22
C ALA A 546 -0.51 -6.60 -15.66
N THR A 547 -1.50 -6.59 -16.56
CA THR A 547 -2.91 -6.76 -16.17
C THR A 547 -3.22 -8.17 -15.71
N VAL A 548 -2.71 -9.19 -16.42
CA VAL A 548 -2.88 -10.61 -16.05
C VAL A 548 -2.22 -10.89 -14.69
N GLU A 549 -0.97 -10.47 -14.50
CA GLU A 549 -0.21 -10.65 -13.26
C GLU A 549 -0.98 -10.12 -12.04
N TYR A 550 -1.55 -8.92 -12.16
CA TYR A 550 -2.33 -8.28 -11.10
C TYR A 550 -3.71 -8.92 -10.91
N THR A 551 -4.48 -9.06 -12.00
CA THR A 551 -5.89 -9.51 -11.93
C THR A 551 -5.99 -10.95 -11.45
N ALA A 552 -5.00 -11.80 -11.77
CA ALA A 552 -4.90 -13.15 -11.22
C ALA A 552 -4.85 -13.14 -9.69
N SER A 553 -4.02 -12.26 -9.08
CA SER A 553 -3.95 -12.11 -7.63
C SER A 553 -5.27 -11.64 -7.01
N ALA A 554 -5.98 -10.71 -7.69
CA ALA A 554 -7.27 -10.21 -7.21
C ALA A 554 -8.39 -11.29 -7.31
N LEU A 555 -8.40 -12.08 -8.37
CA LEU A 555 -9.33 -13.20 -8.53
C LEU A 555 -9.08 -14.30 -7.48
N ILE A 556 -7.80 -14.65 -7.24
CA ILE A 556 -7.44 -15.65 -6.23
C ILE A 556 -7.79 -15.16 -4.83
N ASP A 557 -7.56 -13.89 -4.48
CA ASP A 557 -7.99 -13.31 -3.21
C ASP A 557 -9.50 -13.44 -3.02
N LEU A 558 -10.29 -13.11 -4.04
CA LEU A 558 -11.74 -13.24 -3.99
C LEU A 558 -12.19 -14.71 -3.80
N GLU A 559 -11.65 -15.64 -4.61
CA GLU A 559 -12.03 -17.06 -4.55
C GLU A 559 -11.63 -17.72 -3.23
N LEU A 560 -10.50 -17.36 -2.62
CA LEU A 560 -10.10 -17.82 -1.29
C LEU A 560 -11.14 -17.47 -0.22
N HIS A 561 -11.69 -16.27 -0.30
CA HIS A 561 -12.59 -15.73 0.71
C HIS A 561 -14.09 -16.04 0.45
N LEU A 562 -14.39 -16.64 -0.70
CA LEU A 562 -15.69 -17.24 -1.04
C LEU A 562 -15.79 -18.69 -0.62
N LEU A 563 -14.72 -19.31 -0.12
CA LEU A 563 -14.76 -20.70 0.36
C LEU A 563 -15.71 -20.81 1.55
N ASP A 564 -16.71 -21.67 1.38
CA ASP A 564 -17.66 -21.99 2.47
C ASP A 564 -16.95 -22.77 3.60
N ASP A 565 -16.15 -23.79 3.25
CA ASP A 565 -15.38 -24.57 4.21
C ASP A 565 -13.92 -24.70 3.75
N PRO A 566 -12.98 -23.90 4.31
CA PRO A 566 -11.57 -24.00 4.00
C PRO A 566 -10.79 -25.05 4.81
N THR A 567 -11.46 -25.92 5.59
CA THR A 567 -10.81 -26.83 6.54
C THR A 567 -9.81 -27.78 5.88
N ASP A 568 -10.11 -28.27 4.67
CA ASP A 568 -9.27 -29.21 3.94
C ASP A 568 -8.50 -28.58 2.78
N ILE A 569 -8.30 -27.23 2.80
CA ILE A 569 -7.59 -26.54 1.73
C ILE A 569 -6.11 -26.97 1.69
N ASP A 570 -5.65 -27.37 0.49
CA ASP A 570 -4.26 -27.34 0.10
C ASP A 570 -4.01 -26.07 -0.68
N VAL A 571 -3.21 -25.15 -0.13
CA VAL A 571 -2.99 -23.80 -0.67
C VAL A 571 -2.39 -23.83 -2.07
N ALA A 572 -1.41 -24.73 -2.32
CA ALA A 572 -0.73 -24.84 -3.60
C ALA A 572 -1.64 -25.44 -4.69
N GLU A 573 -2.37 -26.51 -4.35
CA GLU A 573 -3.31 -27.13 -5.29
C GLU A 573 -4.53 -26.22 -5.55
N PHE A 574 -4.98 -25.44 -4.56
CA PHE A 574 -6.02 -24.43 -4.74
C PHE A 574 -5.57 -23.36 -5.77
N GLU A 575 -4.40 -22.74 -5.54
CA GLU A 575 -3.84 -21.73 -6.44
C GLU A 575 -3.76 -22.27 -7.87
N LYS A 576 -3.16 -23.41 -8.06
CA LYS A 576 -3.01 -24.06 -9.36
C LYS A 576 -4.35 -24.35 -10.03
N ARG A 577 -5.32 -24.88 -9.30
CA ARG A 577 -6.65 -25.22 -9.81
C ARG A 577 -7.41 -23.99 -10.28
N GLU A 578 -7.45 -22.95 -9.44
CA GLU A 578 -8.19 -21.72 -9.80
C GLU A 578 -7.50 -20.95 -10.93
N LEU A 579 -6.17 -20.86 -10.96
CA LEU A 579 -5.43 -20.28 -12.09
C LEU A 579 -5.69 -21.02 -13.41
N ASN A 580 -5.70 -22.37 -13.38
CA ASN A 580 -6.06 -23.16 -14.56
C ASN A 580 -7.50 -22.92 -15.03
N LYS A 581 -8.44 -22.81 -14.09
CA LYS A 581 -9.87 -22.56 -14.38
C LYS A 581 -10.09 -21.23 -15.09
N ILE A 582 -9.35 -20.20 -14.74
CA ILE A 582 -9.43 -18.89 -15.42
C ILE A 582 -8.57 -18.80 -16.68
N GLY A 583 -7.82 -19.85 -17.02
CA GLY A 583 -6.99 -19.91 -18.23
C GLY A 583 -5.73 -19.05 -18.15
N MET A 584 -5.11 -18.97 -16.96
CA MET A 584 -3.86 -18.25 -16.72
C MET A 584 -2.78 -18.70 -17.72
N PRO A 585 -2.08 -17.77 -18.43
CA PRO A 585 -0.94 -18.12 -19.29
C PRO A 585 0.20 -18.76 -18.47
N ASN A 586 0.82 -19.82 -18.98
CA ASN A 586 1.84 -20.58 -18.25
C ASN A 586 3.13 -19.77 -17.99
N ALA A 587 3.46 -18.85 -18.88
CA ALA A 587 4.65 -18.00 -18.80
C ALA A 587 4.48 -16.81 -17.85
N ILE A 588 3.32 -16.65 -17.21
CA ILE A 588 3.03 -15.56 -16.27
C ILE A 588 2.74 -16.13 -14.88
N THR A 589 3.41 -15.60 -13.88
CA THR A 589 3.10 -15.89 -12.48
C THR A 589 2.30 -14.72 -11.92
N MET A 590 1.29 -14.99 -11.08
CA MET A 590 0.52 -13.93 -10.43
C MET A 590 1.43 -13.04 -9.58
N ARG A 591 1.13 -11.76 -9.51
CA ARG A 591 1.95 -10.71 -8.84
C ARG A 591 2.26 -11.05 -7.38
N HIS A 592 1.29 -11.56 -6.67
CA HIS A 592 1.42 -12.05 -5.31
C HIS A 592 0.85 -13.46 -5.25
N ARG A 593 1.71 -14.47 -5.09
CA ARG A 593 1.30 -15.82 -4.79
C ARG A 593 0.80 -15.91 -3.35
N ILE A 594 -0.12 -16.81 -3.08
CA ILE A 594 -0.79 -16.93 -1.78
C ILE A 594 0.20 -16.96 -0.60
N PRO A 595 1.34 -17.74 -0.65
CA PRO A 595 2.25 -17.86 0.50
C PRO A 595 2.97 -16.57 0.93
N HIS A 596 3.05 -15.57 0.05
CA HIS A 596 3.68 -14.27 0.36
C HIS A 596 2.75 -13.08 0.13
N PHE A 597 1.45 -13.29 0.06
CA PHE A 597 0.47 -12.24 -0.19
C PHE A 597 0.22 -11.38 1.05
N GLN A 598 1.16 -10.50 1.39
CA GLN A 598 1.13 -9.69 2.59
C GLN A 598 -0.10 -8.78 2.69
N HIS A 599 -0.58 -8.20 1.57
CA HIS A 599 -1.81 -7.40 1.53
C HIS A 599 -3.01 -8.13 2.15
N VAL A 600 -3.07 -9.44 1.96
CA VAL A 600 -4.21 -10.30 2.34
C VAL A 600 -3.99 -10.96 3.69
N PHE A 601 -2.77 -11.37 4.03
CA PHE A 601 -2.51 -12.24 5.18
C PHE A 601 -1.71 -11.61 6.32
N SER A 602 -1.04 -10.44 6.13
CA SER A 602 -0.40 -9.72 7.24
C SER A 602 -1.40 -9.05 8.19
N GLY A 603 -2.65 -8.95 7.76
CA GLY A 603 -3.79 -8.40 8.47
C GLY A 603 -5.04 -8.61 7.65
N ASP A 604 -6.10 -7.86 7.95
CA ASP A 604 -7.38 -8.02 7.28
C ASP A 604 -7.76 -6.80 6.38
N GLY A 605 -6.79 -5.89 6.19
CA GLY A 605 -7.02 -4.63 5.47
C GLY A 605 -7.42 -4.82 4.00
N TYR A 606 -6.76 -5.71 3.26
CA TYR A 606 -7.00 -6.01 1.85
C TYR A 606 -7.54 -7.45 1.62
N SER A 607 -7.94 -8.17 2.65
CA SER A 607 -8.54 -9.50 2.49
C SER A 607 -9.88 -9.39 1.78
N ALA A 608 -10.09 -10.18 0.73
CA ALA A 608 -11.16 -10.03 -0.26
C ALA A 608 -11.24 -8.60 -0.83
N GLY A 609 -10.12 -7.89 -0.84
CA GLY A 609 -10.04 -6.46 -1.13
C GLY A 609 -8.95 -6.06 -2.13
N TYR A 610 -8.18 -7.01 -2.67
CA TYR A 610 -7.10 -6.67 -3.61
C TYR A 610 -7.63 -6.15 -4.96
N TYR A 611 -8.89 -6.40 -5.29
CA TYR A 611 -9.59 -5.80 -6.44
C TYR A 611 -9.64 -4.26 -6.37
N SER A 612 -9.43 -3.67 -5.20
CA SER A 612 -9.59 -2.22 -4.94
C SER A 612 -8.74 -1.34 -5.86
N TYR A 613 -7.55 -1.80 -6.25
CA TYR A 613 -6.70 -1.10 -7.23
C TYR A 613 -7.40 -0.96 -8.59
N MET A 614 -8.00 -2.05 -9.10
CA MET A 614 -8.73 -2.03 -10.37
C MET A 614 -10.03 -1.23 -10.26
N TRP A 615 -10.73 -1.33 -9.14
CA TRP A 615 -11.95 -0.55 -8.89
C TRP A 615 -11.66 0.94 -8.86
N SER A 616 -10.61 1.34 -8.13
CA SER A 616 -10.18 2.74 -8.07
C SER A 616 -9.67 3.25 -9.41
N GLU A 617 -9.02 2.40 -10.21
CA GLU A 617 -8.48 2.77 -11.52
C GLU A 617 -9.59 3.10 -12.55
N VAL A 618 -10.77 2.48 -12.44
CA VAL A 618 -11.94 2.89 -13.23
C VAL A 618 -12.28 4.37 -12.97
N MET A 619 -12.15 4.81 -11.73
CA MET A 619 -12.44 6.18 -11.33
C MET A 619 -11.29 7.15 -11.65
N ASP A 620 -10.03 6.71 -11.51
CA ASP A 620 -8.87 7.57 -11.73
C ASP A 620 -8.73 7.97 -13.20
N ALA A 621 -8.86 7.00 -14.11
CA ALA A 621 -8.77 7.23 -15.54
C ALA A 621 -9.80 8.26 -16.02
N ASP A 622 -11.07 8.08 -15.63
CA ASP A 622 -12.13 9.04 -15.93
C ASP A 622 -11.95 10.38 -15.22
N ALA A 623 -11.34 10.40 -14.02
CA ALA A 623 -11.07 11.64 -13.29
C ALA A 623 -9.98 12.50 -13.96
N PHE A 624 -8.93 11.87 -14.51
CA PHE A 624 -7.89 12.60 -15.23
C PHE A 624 -8.41 13.20 -16.54
N ASP A 625 -9.38 12.54 -17.18
CA ASP A 625 -10.03 13.07 -18.37
C ASP A 625 -10.75 14.41 -18.11
N ALA A 626 -11.17 14.70 -16.86
CA ALA A 626 -11.73 16.01 -16.54
C ALA A 626 -10.73 17.16 -16.79
N PHE A 627 -9.46 16.94 -16.49
CA PHE A 627 -8.39 17.93 -16.77
C PHE A 627 -8.12 18.04 -18.27
N LYS A 628 -8.11 16.93 -19.00
CA LYS A 628 -7.95 16.93 -20.47
C LYS A 628 -9.11 17.65 -21.15
N GLU A 629 -10.35 17.43 -20.69
CA GLU A 629 -11.55 18.12 -21.17
C GLU A 629 -11.51 19.63 -20.90
N ALA A 630 -10.90 20.06 -19.78
CA ALA A 630 -10.65 21.46 -19.48
C ALA A 630 -9.57 22.09 -20.39
N GLY A 631 -8.74 21.25 -21.04
CA GLY A 631 -7.66 21.68 -21.93
C GLY A 631 -6.34 22.05 -21.22
N ASP A 632 -6.26 21.86 -19.92
CA ASP A 632 -5.06 22.08 -19.10
C ASP A 632 -5.03 21.03 -17.98
N VAL A 633 -3.98 20.22 -17.92
CA VAL A 633 -3.79 19.20 -16.88
C VAL A 633 -3.55 19.79 -15.47
N PHE A 634 -3.43 21.10 -15.39
CA PHE A 634 -3.35 21.87 -14.14
C PHE A 634 -4.48 22.91 -14.01
N ASP A 635 -5.60 22.69 -14.70
CA ASP A 635 -6.75 23.61 -14.64
C ASP A 635 -7.14 23.93 -13.19
N PRO A 636 -7.13 25.21 -12.78
CA PRO A 636 -7.33 25.58 -11.38
C PRO A 636 -8.73 25.24 -10.85
N GLU A 637 -9.76 25.29 -11.69
CA GLU A 637 -11.14 24.97 -11.27
C GLU A 637 -11.29 23.47 -11.02
N THR A 638 -10.74 22.65 -11.90
CA THR A 638 -10.73 21.18 -11.74
C THR A 638 -9.87 20.76 -10.55
N ALA A 639 -8.72 21.42 -10.34
CA ALA A 639 -7.85 21.17 -9.18
C ALA A 639 -8.54 21.54 -7.84
N GLU A 640 -9.31 22.64 -7.80
CA GLU A 640 -10.07 23.03 -6.60
C GLU A 640 -11.20 22.02 -6.29
N LYS A 641 -11.90 21.51 -7.31
CA LYS A 641 -12.88 20.43 -7.15
C LYS A 641 -12.20 19.14 -6.65
N LEU A 642 -11.03 18.80 -7.20
CA LEU A 642 -10.25 17.65 -6.79
C LEU A 642 -9.81 17.77 -5.32
N LEU A 643 -9.32 18.95 -4.91
CA LEU A 643 -8.97 19.22 -3.52
C LEU A 643 -10.20 19.06 -2.61
N THR A 644 -11.29 19.74 -2.94
CA THR A 644 -12.48 19.84 -2.08
C THR A 644 -13.18 18.49 -1.90
N PHE A 645 -13.40 17.76 -3.00
CA PHE A 645 -14.23 16.56 -2.96
C PHE A 645 -13.42 15.27 -2.74
N ILE A 646 -12.12 15.28 -3.01
CA ILE A 646 -11.31 14.05 -2.95
C ILE A 646 -10.26 14.11 -1.84
N TYR A 647 -9.30 15.05 -1.94
CA TYR A 647 -8.18 15.06 -0.99
C TYR A 647 -8.55 15.59 0.39
N ALA A 648 -9.38 16.62 0.49
CA ALA A 648 -9.73 17.24 1.76
C ALA A 648 -10.97 16.63 2.44
N ALA A 649 -11.80 15.90 1.69
CA ALA A 649 -13.07 15.40 2.16
C ALA A 649 -12.95 14.30 3.23
N GLY A 650 -11.84 13.53 3.22
CA GLY A 650 -11.70 12.35 4.06
C GLY A 650 -12.83 11.35 3.81
N GLY A 651 -13.21 10.62 4.84
CA GLY A 651 -14.33 9.68 4.79
C GLY A 651 -15.69 10.27 5.10
N ARG A 652 -15.86 11.62 5.00
CA ARG A 652 -17.11 12.34 5.34
C ARG A 652 -18.27 11.97 4.43
N PRO A 653 -18.20 12.18 3.10
CA PRO A 653 -19.31 11.82 2.23
C PRO A 653 -19.25 10.35 1.79
N ASP A 654 -20.32 9.89 1.16
CA ASP A 654 -20.31 8.63 0.44
C ASP A 654 -19.34 8.73 -0.75
N PRO A 655 -18.46 7.73 -1.00
CA PRO A 655 -17.48 7.79 -2.06
C PRO A 655 -18.08 7.97 -3.47
N GLU A 656 -19.26 7.40 -3.73
CA GLU A 656 -19.95 7.56 -5.02
C GLU A 656 -20.49 8.98 -5.19
N GLU A 657 -21.09 9.54 -4.15
CA GLU A 657 -21.57 10.93 -4.15
C GLU A 657 -20.41 11.91 -4.35
N THR A 658 -19.28 11.66 -3.68
CA THR A 658 -18.05 12.43 -3.81
C THR A 658 -17.52 12.42 -5.23
N TYR A 659 -17.55 11.26 -5.88
CA TYR A 659 -17.13 11.13 -7.26
C TYR A 659 -18.05 11.93 -8.21
N VAL A 660 -19.35 11.78 -8.04
CA VAL A 660 -20.33 12.51 -8.84
C VAL A 660 -20.22 14.03 -8.62
N ALA A 661 -19.95 14.48 -7.40
CA ALA A 661 -19.71 15.90 -7.10
C ALA A 661 -18.46 16.44 -7.82
N PHE A 662 -17.39 15.65 -7.92
CA PHE A 662 -16.19 16.01 -8.68
C PHE A 662 -16.43 15.96 -10.19
N ARG A 663 -16.97 14.83 -10.72
CA ARG A 663 -17.00 14.53 -12.17
C ARG A 663 -18.30 14.90 -12.87
N GLY A 664 -19.41 15.10 -12.11
CA GLY A 664 -20.75 15.36 -12.63
C GLY A 664 -21.49 14.12 -13.13
N ARG A 665 -20.89 12.94 -13.07
CA ARG A 665 -21.46 11.66 -13.50
C ARG A 665 -20.79 10.47 -12.81
N ALA A 666 -21.40 9.28 -12.88
CA ALA A 666 -20.80 8.03 -12.44
C ALA A 666 -19.60 7.61 -13.34
N PRO A 667 -18.63 6.88 -12.81
CA PRO A 667 -17.47 6.41 -13.57
C PRO A 667 -17.88 5.37 -14.62
N LYS A 668 -17.06 5.24 -15.68
CA LYS A 668 -17.26 4.26 -16.76
C LYS A 668 -16.02 3.41 -16.92
N ILE A 669 -16.20 2.09 -17.09
CA ILE A 669 -15.10 1.14 -17.31
C ILE A 669 -14.37 1.39 -18.63
N ASP A 670 -15.02 2.03 -19.62
CA ASP A 670 -14.44 2.31 -20.92
C ASP A 670 -13.12 3.09 -20.81
N ALA A 671 -13.06 4.09 -19.91
CA ALA A 671 -11.85 4.87 -19.67
C ALA A 671 -10.67 4.00 -19.21
N LEU A 672 -10.91 3.01 -18.36
CA LEU A 672 -9.90 2.05 -17.93
C LEU A 672 -9.40 1.19 -19.10
N LEU A 673 -10.33 0.65 -19.91
CA LEU A 673 -9.97 -0.19 -21.04
C LEU A 673 -9.18 0.59 -22.09
N GLU A 674 -9.57 1.84 -22.37
CA GLU A 674 -8.82 2.75 -23.25
C GLU A 674 -7.42 3.04 -22.71
N LYS A 675 -7.29 3.39 -21.41
CA LYS A 675 -6.01 3.64 -20.73
C LYS A 675 -5.06 2.45 -20.87
N ARG A 676 -5.58 1.23 -20.77
CA ARG A 676 -4.80 -0.01 -20.86
C ARG A 676 -4.60 -0.52 -22.29
N GLY A 677 -5.14 0.17 -23.29
CA GLY A 677 -5.03 -0.23 -24.71
C GLY A 677 -5.88 -1.46 -25.07
N PHE A 678 -6.92 -1.78 -24.28
CA PHE A 678 -7.84 -2.91 -24.51
C PHE A 678 -9.12 -2.49 -25.25
N ALA A 679 -9.35 -1.22 -25.46
CA ALA A 679 -10.49 -0.74 -26.22
C ALA A 679 -10.28 -1.03 -27.72
N ALA A 680 -11.30 -1.63 -28.37
CA ALA A 680 -11.28 -1.95 -29.79
C ALA A 680 -11.53 -0.71 -30.66
#